data_fb66411893697b63d07d7aedc3053756
#
_entry.id   fb66411893697b63d07d7aedc3053756
#
_cell.length_a   1.000
_cell.length_b   1.000
_cell.length_c   1.000
_cell.angle_alpha   90.00
_cell.angle_beta   90.00
_cell.angle_gamma   90.00
#
_symmetry.space_group_name_H-M   'P 1'
#
loop_
_entity.id
_entity.type
_entity.pdbx_description
1 polymer ?
#
loop_
_entity_poly.entity_id
_entity_poly.type
_entity_poly.pdbx_seq_one_letter_code
_entity_poly.pdbx_strand_id
1 'polypeptide(L)'
;MFTKRLCVCAALPALFVAVPAGGQGDANAWDTVLAAAGLARATCRFDPLDAALYGGGEFRLPYFDALHQDPLRIPYHARVVRETVARSAGSLAPLVTFAGIRIGEGTRLDLMGDPLKAEAEAAARPGALAAVVMEMLKVGGKPLPRAQAAQITRSLAGVPAETQKLAALLLSTEVRALRWRTKALAGLPKPVLGRAFAAITAPADNEDDLAQDEAMEEVQRRIDLKHLLVGAELLSYGLDKAAAAPEQPAVRFACDVDTPLGRIAVHGSQDDTYEPRAYLLILDTGGADTYRAGGGNTSASHGASIIVDLAGNDRYASAPAMDATPLAQLPARKGRRAPAFGGGVLGYGMVLDRAGADLYRSAGCTQGFGAFGTGALLDLSGDDHYDCHTLGQGAARFGVGVLADRVGADDYKCFTTSQGFGETKGFGLLADMGADKDAYEANDTVIDFPSPQSAQHNATLAQGMGYGRRADYTDGHSLSGGVGVLADDGGANSYACGIFGQGVGYWYGVGMLLSGVGNDTYTGAWYVQGSEAHFAVGVLDDAGGNDTYKATMNMAQGAGHDFGIGFLLDRGGNDRYEAPNLSLGGGNANGIGLFWDASGDDTYVVAPSVTLGSGTKDATVKGTLRERAITLGLFLDTGGRDTYPAAIPGARDNARWSMQDAPLPAIRGAGLDVDAPSTPEP
;
A
#
# COMPACT_ATOMS: atom_id res chain seq x y z
N MET A 1 16.00 -47.75 -23.69
CA MET A 1 15.08 -47.89 -22.54
C MET A 1 15.17 -46.61 -21.72
N PHE A 2 14.32 -45.61 -22.02
CA PHE A 2 14.25 -44.38 -21.28
C PHE A 2 12.90 -44.33 -20.57
N THR A 3 12.94 -44.46 -19.27
CA THR A 3 11.76 -44.33 -18.39
C THR A 3 11.47 -42.85 -18.14
N LYS A 4 10.40 -42.36 -18.74
CA LYS A 4 9.83 -41.04 -18.43
C LYS A 4 9.23 -41.09 -17.03
N ARG A 5 9.77 -40.31 -16.09
CA ARG A 5 9.08 -39.97 -14.84
C ARG A 5 8.09 -38.82 -15.11
N LEU A 6 6.82 -39.13 -15.02
CA LEU A 6 5.76 -38.11 -14.91
C LEU A 6 5.91 -37.40 -13.55
N CYS A 7 6.20 -36.10 -13.59
CA CYS A 7 5.94 -35.23 -12.44
C CYS A 7 4.43 -34.93 -12.43
N VAL A 8 3.73 -35.51 -11.50
CA VAL A 8 2.36 -35.12 -11.13
C VAL A 8 2.48 -33.90 -10.26
N CYS A 9 2.21 -32.71 -10.81
CA CYS A 9 1.95 -31.53 -10.01
C CYS A 9 0.59 -31.71 -9.34
N ALA A 10 0.60 -32.10 -8.08
CA ALA A 10 -0.58 -32.05 -7.24
C ALA A 10 -0.89 -30.57 -6.95
N ALA A 11 -1.91 -30.02 -7.59
CA ALA A 11 -2.55 -28.80 -7.20
C ALA A 11 -3.16 -29.01 -5.82
N LEU A 12 -2.61 -28.37 -4.78
CA LEU A 12 -3.23 -28.28 -3.47
C LEU A 12 -4.50 -27.40 -3.61
N PRO A 13 -5.65 -27.86 -3.13
CA PRO A 13 -6.85 -27.06 -3.12
C PRO A 13 -6.61 -25.83 -2.23
N ALA A 14 -6.91 -24.64 -2.74
CA ALA A 14 -7.09 -23.47 -1.91
C ALA A 14 -8.09 -23.82 -0.82
N LEU A 15 -7.77 -23.52 0.43
CA LEU A 15 -8.71 -23.66 1.54
C LEU A 15 -9.86 -22.68 1.28
N PHE A 16 -10.90 -23.16 0.64
CA PHE A 16 -12.20 -22.50 0.62
C PHE A 16 -12.83 -22.73 2.00
N VAL A 17 -12.73 -21.75 2.88
CA VAL A 17 -13.63 -21.69 4.02
C VAL A 17 -15.02 -21.46 3.44
N ALA A 18 -15.90 -22.44 3.57
CA ALA A 18 -17.29 -22.28 3.19
C ALA A 18 -17.92 -21.20 4.09
N VAL A 19 -18.16 -20.03 3.53
CA VAL A 19 -18.94 -18.98 4.18
C VAL A 19 -20.41 -19.41 4.07
N PRO A 20 -21.20 -19.37 5.16
CA PRO A 20 -22.64 -19.66 5.06
C PRO A 20 -23.28 -18.73 4.05
N ALA A 21 -24.17 -19.27 3.24
CA ALA A 21 -24.94 -18.51 2.27
C ALA A 21 -25.69 -17.38 3.00
N GLY A 22 -25.33 -16.14 2.66
CA GLY A 22 -26.02 -14.93 3.15
C GLY A 22 -27.51 -14.98 2.83
N GLY A 23 -28.29 -14.22 3.57
CA GLY A 23 -29.75 -14.26 3.51
C GLY A 23 -30.31 -14.01 2.11
N GLN A 24 -31.45 -14.58 1.82
CA GLN A 24 -32.16 -14.55 0.51
C GLN A 24 -32.55 -13.15 0.00
N GLY A 25 -32.35 -12.07 0.80
CA GLY A 25 -32.70 -10.70 0.40
C GLY A 25 -31.71 -10.08 -0.57
N ASP A 26 -30.40 -10.24 -0.33
CA ASP A 26 -29.32 -9.50 -1.01
C ASP A 26 -29.04 -10.01 -2.42
N ALA A 27 -29.10 -11.31 -2.60
CA ALA A 27 -29.01 -11.95 -3.92
C ALA A 27 -30.03 -11.36 -4.92
N ASN A 28 -31.17 -10.89 -4.43
CA ASN A 28 -32.25 -10.40 -5.24
C ASN A 28 -32.06 -8.97 -5.79
N ALA A 29 -31.42 -8.06 -5.04
CA ALA A 29 -31.16 -6.67 -5.49
C ALA A 29 -30.13 -6.64 -6.63
N TRP A 30 -29.01 -7.30 -6.48
CA TRP A 30 -28.01 -7.45 -7.53
C TRP A 30 -28.56 -8.16 -8.77
N ASP A 31 -29.27 -9.28 -8.57
CA ASP A 31 -29.87 -10.01 -9.69
C ASP A 31 -30.94 -9.15 -10.40
N THR A 32 -31.64 -8.29 -9.67
CA THR A 32 -32.64 -7.39 -10.23
C THR A 32 -32.04 -6.28 -11.09
N VAL A 33 -30.96 -5.61 -10.60
CA VAL A 33 -30.28 -4.55 -11.39
C VAL A 33 -29.56 -5.14 -12.59
N LEU A 34 -28.94 -6.31 -12.45
CA LEU A 34 -28.29 -7.02 -13.56
C LEU A 34 -29.31 -7.43 -14.63
N ALA A 35 -30.45 -7.97 -14.23
CA ALA A 35 -31.52 -8.30 -15.16
C ALA A 35 -32.08 -7.07 -15.88
N ALA A 36 -32.14 -5.91 -15.20
CA ALA A 36 -32.54 -4.64 -15.83
C ALA A 36 -31.53 -4.19 -16.89
N ALA A 37 -30.26 -4.48 -16.70
CA ALA A 37 -29.18 -4.27 -17.69
C ALA A 37 -29.13 -5.38 -18.76
N GLY A 38 -29.98 -6.41 -18.68
CA GLY A 38 -30.00 -7.56 -19.58
C GLY A 38 -28.84 -8.52 -19.36
N LEU A 39 -28.36 -8.63 -18.13
CA LEU A 39 -27.21 -9.45 -17.69
C LEU A 39 -27.60 -10.44 -16.59
N ALA A 40 -26.75 -11.39 -16.35
CA ALA A 40 -26.71 -12.25 -15.17
C ALA A 40 -25.34 -12.13 -14.50
N ARG A 41 -25.19 -12.57 -13.25
CA ARG A 41 -23.90 -12.51 -12.52
C ARG A 41 -22.74 -13.07 -13.34
N ALA A 42 -22.91 -14.23 -13.99
CA ALA A 42 -21.88 -14.86 -14.80
C ALA A 42 -21.45 -14.06 -16.05
N THR A 43 -22.25 -13.08 -16.48
CA THR A 43 -21.98 -12.23 -17.64
C THR A 43 -21.59 -10.79 -17.28
N CYS A 44 -21.61 -10.43 -16.01
CA CYS A 44 -21.11 -9.15 -15.49
C CYS A 44 -19.58 -9.17 -15.41
N ARG A 45 -18.91 -9.30 -16.54
CA ARG A 45 -17.44 -9.38 -16.64
C ARG A 45 -16.97 -9.21 -18.07
N PHE A 46 -15.68 -8.95 -18.23
CA PHE A 46 -15.02 -9.06 -19.54
C PHE A 46 -14.87 -10.53 -19.97
N ASP A 47 -14.90 -10.77 -21.28
CA ASP A 47 -14.56 -12.10 -21.79
C ASP A 47 -13.08 -12.42 -21.45
N PRO A 48 -12.80 -13.55 -20.77
CA PRO A 48 -11.43 -13.89 -20.38
C PRO A 48 -10.47 -14.06 -21.57
N LEU A 49 -10.99 -14.47 -22.75
CA LEU A 49 -10.18 -14.57 -23.95
C LEU A 49 -9.82 -13.20 -24.49
N ASP A 50 -10.71 -12.24 -24.38
CA ASP A 50 -10.47 -10.88 -24.79
C ASP A 50 -9.49 -10.19 -23.83
N ALA A 51 -9.62 -10.38 -22.54
CA ALA A 51 -8.67 -9.88 -21.54
C ALA A 51 -7.24 -10.44 -21.71
N ALA A 52 -7.12 -11.65 -22.25
CA ALA A 52 -5.81 -12.25 -22.56
C ALA A 52 -5.14 -11.66 -23.82
N LEU A 53 -5.92 -11.08 -24.75
CA LEU A 53 -5.39 -10.46 -25.98
C LEU A 53 -4.75 -9.09 -25.75
N TYR A 54 -5.19 -8.37 -24.72
CA TYR A 54 -4.48 -7.18 -24.24
C TYR A 54 -3.38 -7.64 -23.28
N GLY A 55 -2.22 -7.99 -23.81
CA GLY A 55 -1.06 -8.28 -22.99
C GLY A 55 -0.75 -7.07 -22.10
N GLY A 56 -0.90 -7.20 -20.79
CA GLY A 56 -0.68 -6.10 -19.83
C GLY A 56 0.78 -5.74 -19.61
N GLY A 57 1.67 -6.18 -20.49
CA GLY A 57 3.09 -6.06 -20.26
C GLY A 57 3.62 -7.15 -19.30
N GLU A 58 4.86 -7.01 -18.93
CA GLU A 58 5.51 -7.91 -17.97
C GLU A 58 4.92 -7.71 -16.56
N PHE A 59 5.05 -8.71 -15.70
CA PHE A 59 4.71 -8.68 -14.26
C PHE A 59 3.23 -8.57 -13.89
N ARG A 60 2.31 -8.93 -14.78
CA ARG A 60 0.89 -8.98 -14.47
C ARG A 60 0.60 -9.89 -13.27
N LEU A 61 -0.13 -9.37 -12.28
CA LEU A 61 -0.40 -10.08 -11.03
C LEU A 61 -1.61 -11.01 -11.14
N PRO A 62 -1.53 -12.26 -10.65
CA PRO A 62 -2.71 -13.12 -10.55
C PRO A 62 -3.82 -12.54 -9.68
N TYR A 63 -3.49 -11.69 -8.73
CA TYR A 63 -4.46 -10.99 -7.88
C TYR A 63 -5.29 -9.98 -8.69
N PHE A 64 -4.64 -9.24 -9.59
CA PHE A 64 -5.36 -8.40 -10.55
C PHE A 64 -6.33 -9.22 -11.40
N ASP A 65 -5.88 -10.35 -11.95
CA ASP A 65 -6.73 -11.21 -12.77
C ASP A 65 -7.95 -11.73 -12.02
N ALA A 66 -7.80 -12.09 -10.76
CA ALA A 66 -8.89 -12.57 -9.93
C ALA A 66 -10.00 -11.53 -9.74
N LEU A 67 -9.64 -10.25 -9.56
CA LEU A 67 -10.58 -9.15 -9.41
C LEU A 67 -11.21 -8.74 -10.74
N HIS A 68 -10.39 -8.61 -11.79
CA HIS A 68 -10.82 -8.16 -13.10
C HIS A 68 -11.73 -9.16 -13.81
N GLN A 69 -11.60 -10.46 -13.52
CA GLN A 69 -12.44 -11.52 -14.09
C GLN A 69 -13.75 -11.74 -13.33
N ASP A 70 -13.87 -11.26 -12.10
CA ASP A 70 -15.07 -11.41 -11.28
C ASP A 70 -15.35 -10.12 -10.48
N PRO A 71 -15.88 -9.08 -11.15
CA PRO A 71 -16.12 -7.77 -10.53
C PRO A 71 -17.02 -7.82 -9.29
N LEU A 72 -18.00 -8.73 -9.28
CA LEU A 72 -18.95 -8.85 -8.17
C LEU A 72 -18.34 -9.48 -6.91
N ARG A 73 -17.10 -10.03 -6.98
CA ARG A 73 -16.36 -10.50 -5.82
C ARG A 73 -15.41 -9.45 -5.23
N ILE A 74 -15.35 -8.26 -5.78
CA ILE A 74 -14.52 -7.18 -5.26
C ILE A 74 -14.81 -6.89 -3.77
N PRO A 75 -16.07 -6.80 -3.29
CA PRO A 75 -16.38 -6.59 -1.87
C PRO A 75 -15.81 -7.69 -0.95
N TYR A 76 -15.82 -8.95 -1.40
CA TYR A 76 -15.18 -10.04 -0.66
C TYR A 76 -13.66 -9.81 -0.52
N HIS A 77 -12.99 -9.39 -1.58
CA HIS A 77 -11.55 -9.13 -1.55
C HIS A 77 -11.21 -7.92 -0.68
N ALA A 78 -12.00 -6.84 -0.73
CA ALA A 78 -11.87 -5.69 0.15
C ALA A 78 -12.01 -6.09 1.63
N ARG A 79 -13.03 -6.89 1.95
CA ARG A 79 -13.22 -7.44 3.30
C ARG A 79 -12.02 -8.28 3.77
N VAL A 80 -11.46 -9.14 2.91
CA VAL A 80 -10.27 -9.95 3.25
C VAL A 80 -9.08 -9.07 3.60
N VAL A 81 -8.89 -7.95 2.88
CA VAL A 81 -7.84 -6.98 3.21
C VAL A 81 -8.12 -6.35 4.56
N ARG A 82 -9.31 -5.78 4.77
CA ARG A 82 -9.73 -5.16 6.04
C ARG A 82 -9.56 -6.11 7.23
N GLU A 83 -10.06 -7.34 7.14
CA GLU A 83 -9.90 -8.34 8.18
C GLU A 83 -8.44 -8.73 8.45
N THR A 84 -7.58 -8.68 7.43
CA THR A 84 -6.14 -8.97 7.60
C THR A 84 -5.47 -7.85 8.36
N VAL A 85 -5.76 -6.60 8.03
CA VAL A 85 -5.26 -5.42 8.75
C VAL A 85 -5.72 -5.46 10.21
N ALA A 86 -7.01 -5.56 10.45
CA ALA A 86 -7.58 -5.60 11.80
C ALA A 86 -6.99 -6.75 12.67
N ARG A 87 -6.83 -7.94 12.09
CA ARG A 87 -6.22 -9.08 12.82
C ARG A 87 -4.72 -8.93 13.08
N SER A 88 -4.04 -8.11 12.32
CA SER A 88 -2.60 -7.85 12.54
C SER A 88 -2.35 -7.12 13.84
N ALA A 89 -3.28 -6.26 14.27
CA ALA A 89 -3.34 -5.65 15.61
C ALA A 89 -1.98 -5.12 16.12
N GLY A 90 -1.26 -4.38 15.29
CA GLY A 90 0.06 -3.85 15.63
C GLY A 90 1.22 -4.83 15.46
N SER A 91 1.12 -5.75 14.49
CA SER A 91 2.19 -6.66 14.07
C SER A 91 2.52 -6.50 12.59
N LEU A 92 3.81 -6.44 12.25
CA LEU A 92 4.29 -6.31 10.87
C LEU A 92 4.30 -7.63 10.09
N ALA A 93 4.66 -8.73 10.74
CA ALA A 93 4.87 -10.00 10.03
C ALA A 93 3.63 -10.48 9.26
N PRO A 94 2.40 -10.44 9.81
CA PRO A 94 1.20 -10.79 9.07
C PRO A 94 0.97 -9.91 7.83
N LEU A 95 1.24 -8.59 7.93
CA LEU A 95 1.05 -7.62 6.84
C LEU A 95 2.06 -7.86 5.72
N VAL A 96 3.35 -8.04 6.04
CA VAL A 96 4.40 -8.33 5.05
C VAL A 96 4.17 -9.68 4.38
N THR A 97 3.74 -10.71 5.11
CA THR A 97 3.37 -12.02 4.56
C THR A 97 2.19 -11.90 3.60
N PHE A 98 1.13 -11.20 4.00
CA PHE A 98 -0.04 -10.95 3.16
C PHE A 98 0.35 -10.23 1.86
N ALA A 99 1.12 -9.16 1.96
CA ALA A 99 1.62 -8.39 0.81
C ALA A 99 2.40 -9.28 -0.17
N GLY A 100 3.33 -10.07 0.35
CA GLY A 100 4.10 -11.04 -0.45
C GLY A 100 3.23 -12.02 -1.21
N ILE A 101 2.17 -12.54 -0.60
CA ILE A 101 1.21 -13.44 -1.26
C ILE A 101 0.48 -12.71 -2.40
N ARG A 102 0.07 -11.45 -2.21
CA ARG A 102 -0.69 -10.68 -3.21
C ARG A 102 0.14 -10.35 -4.45
N ILE A 103 1.44 -10.16 -4.32
CA ILE A 103 2.33 -9.99 -5.47
C ILE A 103 2.85 -11.33 -6.04
N GLY A 104 2.37 -12.46 -5.53
CA GLY A 104 2.72 -13.79 -6.04
C GLY A 104 4.04 -14.35 -5.50
N GLU A 105 4.57 -13.83 -4.39
CA GLU A 105 5.89 -14.18 -3.83
C GLU A 105 5.79 -14.76 -2.40
N GLY A 106 4.67 -15.41 -2.05
CA GLY A 106 4.45 -15.98 -0.72
C GLY A 106 5.54 -16.94 -0.27
N THR A 107 6.04 -16.77 0.94
CA THR A 107 7.18 -17.52 1.51
C THR A 107 6.76 -18.73 2.33
N ARG A 108 5.57 -18.69 2.95
CA ARG A 108 5.01 -19.68 3.89
C ARG A 108 5.78 -19.81 5.20
N LEU A 109 6.51 -18.78 5.63
CA LEU A 109 7.16 -18.80 6.95
C LEU A 109 6.16 -18.88 8.10
N ASP A 110 5.00 -18.28 7.96
CA ASP A 110 3.86 -18.32 8.87
C ASP A 110 3.42 -19.75 9.25
N LEU A 111 3.62 -20.71 8.34
CA LEU A 111 3.28 -22.12 8.55
C LEU A 111 4.31 -22.90 9.39
N MET A 112 5.45 -22.30 9.70
CA MET A 112 6.57 -22.97 10.37
C MET A 112 6.57 -22.83 11.91
N GLY A 113 5.53 -22.22 12.49
CA GLY A 113 5.50 -21.84 13.91
C GLY A 113 6.35 -20.60 14.20
N ASP A 114 7.07 -20.56 15.33
CA ASP A 114 7.95 -19.41 15.61
C ASP A 114 9.26 -19.51 14.80
N PRO A 115 9.42 -18.68 13.73
CA PRO A 115 10.58 -18.76 12.86
C PRO A 115 11.87 -18.24 13.51
N LEU A 116 11.77 -17.56 14.67
CA LEU A 116 12.89 -16.99 15.41
C LEU A 116 13.17 -17.72 16.73
N LYS A 117 12.61 -18.91 16.94
CA LYS A 117 12.78 -19.67 18.18
C LYS A 117 14.26 -19.89 18.53
N ALA A 118 15.09 -20.27 17.56
CA ALA A 118 16.52 -20.54 17.77
C ALA A 118 17.29 -19.26 18.12
N GLU A 119 16.98 -18.14 17.45
CA GLU A 119 17.57 -16.83 17.72
C GLU A 119 17.18 -16.33 19.13
N ALA A 120 15.91 -16.48 19.51
CA ALA A 120 15.44 -16.09 20.84
C ALA A 120 16.09 -16.93 21.96
N GLU A 121 16.24 -18.24 21.78
CA GLU A 121 16.96 -19.11 22.72
C GLU A 121 18.46 -18.76 22.81
N ALA A 122 19.07 -18.38 21.68
CA ALA A 122 20.47 -17.95 21.66
C ALA A 122 20.65 -16.58 22.34
N ALA A 123 19.75 -15.63 22.09
CA ALA A 123 19.79 -14.29 22.68
C ALA A 123 19.60 -14.29 24.20
N ALA A 124 18.90 -15.28 24.75
CA ALA A 124 18.71 -15.44 26.19
C ALA A 124 19.99 -15.88 26.94
N ARG A 125 21.06 -16.28 26.25
CA ARG A 125 22.31 -16.74 26.88
C ARG A 125 23.17 -15.57 27.34
N PRO A 126 23.85 -15.67 28.49
CA PRO A 126 24.79 -14.65 28.92
C PRO A 126 25.86 -14.36 27.85
N GLY A 127 26.09 -13.07 27.56
CA GLY A 127 27.08 -12.63 26.56
C GLY A 127 26.65 -12.79 25.10
N ALA A 128 25.38 -13.09 24.81
CA ALA A 128 24.86 -13.26 23.47
C ALA A 128 25.08 -12.00 22.58
N LEU A 129 24.82 -10.81 23.13
CA LEU A 129 25.06 -9.55 22.40
C LEU A 129 26.54 -9.41 21.97
N ALA A 130 27.46 -9.64 22.87
CA ALA A 130 28.89 -9.60 22.55
C ALA A 130 29.28 -10.67 21.50
N ALA A 131 28.69 -11.86 21.57
CA ALA A 131 28.97 -12.95 20.63
C ALA A 131 28.53 -12.59 19.20
N VAL A 132 27.30 -12.05 18.98
CA VAL A 132 26.80 -11.68 17.67
C VAL A 132 27.54 -10.47 17.10
N VAL A 133 27.85 -9.45 17.91
CA VAL A 133 28.65 -8.30 17.48
C VAL A 133 30.05 -8.72 17.05
N MET A 134 30.69 -9.63 17.79
CA MET A 134 32.00 -10.17 17.42
C MET A 134 31.97 -11.00 16.13
N GLU A 135 30.88 -11.70 15.83
CA GLU A 135 30.69 -12.37 14.54
C GLU A 135 30.60 -11.37 13.39
N MET A 136 29.84 -10.30 13.54
CA MET A 136 29.73 -9.24 12.53
C MET A 136 31.06 -8.55 12.23
N LEU A 137 31.86 -8.31 13.24
CA LEU A 137 33.18 -7.70 13.11
C LEU A 137 34.19 -8.59 12.36
N LYS A 138 33.95 -9.92 12.31
CA LYS A 138 34.78 -10.86 11.53
C LYS A 138 34.46 -10.88 10.04
N VAL A 139 33.27 -10.44 9.63
CA VAL A 139 32.81 -10.49 8.22
C VAL A 139 33.72 -9.66 7.29
N GLY A 140 34.46 -8.68 7.80
CA GLY A 140 35.48 -7.91 7.07
C GLY A 140 36.83 -8.60 6.85
N GLY A 141 37.01 -9.86 7.28
CA GLY A 141 38.20 -10.68 6.99
C GLY A 141 39.45 -10.38 7.78
N LYS A 142 39.49 -9.39 8.67
CA LYS A 142 40.60 -9.11 9.56
C LYS A 142 40.21 -9.32 11.01
N PRO A 143 40.95 -10.14 11.80
CA PRO A 143 40.71 -10.27 13.23
C PRO A 143 40.92 -8.94 13.93
N LEU A 144 40.01 -8.55 14.82
CA LEU A 144 40.20 -7.39 15.68
C LEU A 144 41.38 -7.56 16.61
N PRO A 145 42.15 -6.47 16.89
CA PRO A 145 43.13 -6.46 17.96
C PRO A 145 42.50 -6.83 19.31
N ARG A 146 43.15 -7.67 20.09
CA ARG A 146 42.66 -8.17 21.40
C ARG A 146 42.19 -7.04 22.32
N ALA A 147 42.93 -5.91 22.36
CA ALA A 147 42.57 -4.76 23.20
C ALA A 147 41.23 -4.13 22.76
N GLN A 148 41.01 -3.97 21.45
CA GLN A 148 39.77 -3.43 20.89
C GLN A 148 38.59 -4.38 21.12
N ALA A 149 38.76 -5.69 20.91
CA ALA A 149 37.74 -6.69 21.20
C ALA A 149 37.35 -6.66 22.70
N ALA A 150 38.34 -6.56 23.61
CA ALA A 150 38.07 -6.46 25.04
C ALA A 150 37.35 -5.15 25.43
N GLN A 151 37.65 -4.04 24.76
CA GLN A 151 36.97 -2.75 24.97
C GLN A 151 35.51 -2.85 24.54
N ILE A 152 35.23 -3.34 23.33
CA ILE A 152 33.85 -3.52 22.82
C ILE A 152 33.04 -4.45 23.77
N THR A 153 33.64 -5.57 24.19
CA THR A 153 32.96 -6.49 25.13
C THR A 153 32.61 -5.81 26.45
N ARG A 154 33.51 -4.93 26.99
CA ARG A 154 33.19 -4.18 28.21
C ARG A 154 32.10 -3.13 28.00
N SER A 155 32.07 -2.42 26.85
CA SER A 155 31.00 -1.47 26.54
C SER A 155 29.64 -2.17 26.44
N LEU A 156 29.57 -3.29 25.73
CA LEU A 156 28.35 -4.09 25.61
C LEU A 156 27.89 -4.67 26.96
N ALA A 157 28.80 -5.01 27.86
CA ALA A 157 28.47 -5.51 29.21
C ALA A 157 27.87 -4.41 30.11
N GLY A 158 28.00 -3.13 29.75
CA GLY A 158 27.36 -2.01 30.44
C GLY A 158 25.88 -1.81 30.08
N VAL A 159 25.40 -2.42 29.02
CA VAL A 159 23.98 -2.40 28.61
C VAL A 159 23.16 -3.25 29.57
N PRO A 160 21.94 -2.84 30.00
CA PRO A 160 21.07 -3.66 30.85
C PRO A 160 20.77 -5.02 30.23
N ALA A 161 20.60 -6.05 31.06
CA ALA A 161 20.52 -7.45 30.62
C ALA A 161 19.35 -7.73 29.67
N GLU A 162 18.17 -7.16 29.92
CA GLU A 162 17.01 -7.34 29.03
C GLU A 162 17.21 -6.63 27.70
N THR A 163 17.81 -5.44 27.71
CA THR A 163 18.18 -4.70 26.50
C THR A 163 19.26 -5.45 25.69
N GLN A 164 20.26 -6.07 26.37
CA GLN A 164 21.23 -6.94 25.68
C GLN A 164 20.55 -8.12 24.97
N LYS A 165 19.57 -8.73 25.61
CA LYS A 165 18.81 -9.84 25.04
C LYS A 165 18.03 -9.42 23.79
N LEU A 166 17.33 -8.28 23.86
CA LEU A 166 16.59 -7.73 22.73
C LEU A 166 17.51 -7.37 21.57
N ALA A 167 18.59 -6.62 21.84
CA ALA A 167 19.58 -6.27 20.83
C ALA A 167 20.23 -7.50 20.18
N ALA A 168 20.52 -8.55 20.96
CA ALA A 168 21.10 -9.80 20.46
C ALA A 168 20.11 -10.54 19.53
N LEU A 169 18.82 -10.56 19.85
CA LEU A 169 17.77 -11.14 19.02
C LEU A 169 17.68 -10.41 17.68
N LEU A 170 17.53 -9.09 17.71
CA LEU A 170 17.43 -8.24 16.52
C LEU A 170 18.64 -8.42 15.61
N LEU A 171 19.86 -8.26 16.12
CA LEU A 171 21.09 -8.42 15.36
C LEU A 171 21.26 -9.82 14.76
N SER A 172 20.89 -10.88 15.50
CA SER A 172 20.94 -12.25 14.98
C SER A 172 19.96 -12.44 13.82
N THR A 173 18.77 -11.82 13.92
CA THR A 173 17.75 -11.82 12.87
C THR A 173 18.24 -11.06 11.63
N GLU A 174 18.87 -9.90 11.81
CA GLU A 174 19.45 -9.12 10.71
C GLU A 174 20.54 -9.90 9.97
N VAL A 175 21.44 -10.56 10.68
CA VAL A 175 22.47 -11.41 10.05
C VAL A 175 21.82 -12.50 9.18
N ARG A 176 20.74 -13.10 9.67
CA ARG A 176 20.00 -14.12 8.92
C ARG A 176 19.29 -13.53 7.70
N ALA A 177 18.64 -12.38 7.83
CA ALA A 177 17.98 -11.67 6.74
C ALA A 177 18.98 -11.23 5.66
N LEU A 178 20.16 -10.72 6.05
CA LEU A 178 21.22 -10.35 5.12
C LEU A 178 21.77 -11.55 4.31
N ARG A 179 21.74 -12.76 4.85
CA ARG A 179 22.07 -13.98 4.10
C ARG A 179 21.03 -14.28 3.04
N TRP A 180 19.75 -14.05 3.32
CA TRP A 180 18.66 -14.20 2.34
C TRP A 180 18.73 -13.13 1.27
N ARG A 181 18.99 -11.86 1.64
CA ARG A 181 19.25 -10.79 0.67
C ARG A 181 20.42 -11.12 -0.26
N THR A 182 21.49 -11.68 0.26
CA THR A 182 22.65 -12.09 -0.55
C THR A 182 22.26 -13.13 -1.59
N LYS A 183 21.37 -14.07 -1.25
CA LYS A 183 20.81 -15.04 -2.21
C LYS A 183 19.91 -14.37 -3.24
N ALA A 184 19.04 -13.46 -2.79
CA ALA A 184 18.11 -12.74 -3.65
C ALA A 184 18.82 -11.91 -4.74
N LEU A 185 19.97 -11.35 -4.42
CA LEU A 185 20.79 -10.53 -5.32
C LEU A 185 21.93 -11.32 -6.00
N ALA A 186 21.98 -12.65 -5.83
CA ALA A 186 23.03 -13.48 -6.41
C ALA A 186 23.00 -13.40 -7.95
N GLY A 187 24.13 -13.12 -8.55
CA GLY A 187 24.24 -12.96 -9.99
C GLY A 187 23.98 -11.55 -10.52
N LEU A 188 23.58 -10.60 -9.70
CA LEU A 188 23.50 -9.18 -10.07
C LEU A 188 24.85 -8.48 -9.83
N PRO A 189 25.46 -7.85 -10.86
CA PRO A 189 26.71 -7.14 -10.69
C PRO A 189 26.59 -5.94 -9.76
N LYS A 190 27.57 -5.71 -8.88
CA LYS A 190 27.59 -4.56 -7.98
C LYS A 190 27.39 -3.20 -8.68
N PRO A 191 27.98 -2.93 -9.87
CA PRO A 191 27.74 -1.68 -10.59
C PRO A 191 26.27 -1.52 -11.02
N VAL A 192 25.57 -2.61 -11.40
CA VAL A 192 24.15 -2.59 -11.73
C VAL A 192 23.32 -2.22 -10.52
N LEU A 193 23.56 -2.86 -9.37
CA LEU A 193 22.89 -2.55 -8.12
C LEU A 193 23.12 -1.08 -7.70
N GLY A 194 24.35 -0.57 -7.90
CA GLY A 194 24.68 0.82 -7.59
C GLY A 194 23.94 1.83 -8.47
N ARG A 195 23.80 1.55 -9.79
CA ARG A 195 23.01 2.38 -10.71
C ARG A 195 21.54 2.32 -10.40
N ALA A 196 20.97 1.14 -10.19
CA ALA A 196 19.56 0.98 -9.82
C ALA A 196 19.23 1.72 -8.52
N PHE A 197 20.09 1.61 -7.50
CA PHE A 197 19.93 2.38 -6.25
C PHE A 197 19.93 3.89 -6.51
N ALA A 198 20.83 4.37 -7.36
CA ALA A 198 20.92 5.79 -7.70
C ALA A 198 19.69 6.28 -8.47
N ALA A 199 19.15 5.47 -9.41
CA ALA A 199 17.94 5.79 -10.16
C ALA A 199 16.70 5.87 -9.23
N ILE A 200 16.52 4.89 -8.34
CA ILE A 200 15.39 4.88 -7.38
C ILE A 200 15.43 6.11 -6.45
N THR A 201 16.61 6.52 -6.02
CA THR A 201 16.80 7.62 -5.07
C THR A 201 17.00 8.99 -5.73
N ALA A 202 16.93 9.07 -7.06
CA ALA A 202 17.01 10.33 -7.80
C ALA A 202 15.76 11.20 -7.53
N PRO A 203 15.86 12.53 -7.64
CA PRO A 203 14.68 13.37 -7.67
C PRO A 203 13.78 13.01 -8.85
N ALA A 204 12.46 13.10 -8.69
CA ALA A 204 11.51 13.02 -9.79
C ALA A 204 10.75 14.34 -9.90
N ASP A 205 10.55 14.82 -11.12
CA ASP A 205 9.89 16.10 -11.39
C ASP A 205 8.45 15.93 -11.91
N ASN A 206 8.06 14.71 -12.31
CA ASN A 206 6.71 14.36 -12.77
C ASN A 206 6.46 12.85 -12.71
N GLU A 207 5.23 12.39 -13.01
CA GLU A 207 4.86 10.98 -13.03
C GLU A 207 5.64 10.13 -14.06
N ASP A 208 6.08 10.75 -15.17
CA ASP A 208 6.84 10.08 -16.23
C ASP A 208 8.29 9.79 -15.83
N ASP A 209 8.81 10.46 -14.80
CA ASP A 209 10.16 10.20 -14.25
C ASP A 209 10.27 8.86 -13.49
N LEU A 210 9.18 8.12 -13.37
CA LEU A 210 9.20 6.70 -13.04
C LEU A 210 9.81 5.87 -14.20
N ALA A 211 10.50 6.55 -15.13
CA ALA A 211 11.10 5.96 -16.31
C ALA A 211 12.09 4.86 -15.97
N GLN A 212 12.06 3.80 -16.78
CA GLN A 212 12.94 2.64 -16.66
C GLN A 212 14.34 3.01 -17.11
N ASP A 213 15.31 2.76 -16.25
CA ASP A 213 16.72 2.76 -16.64
C ASP A 213 17.17 1.30 -16.84
N GLU A 214 18.17 1.08 -17.69
CA GLU A 214 18.66 -0.25 -18.04
C GLU A 214 19.10 -1.09 -16.82
N ALA A 215 19.61 -0.44 -15.77
CA ALA A 215 20.01 -1.12 -14.54
C ALA A 215 18.79 -1.57 -13.73
N MET A 216 17.70 -0.81 -13.73
CA MET A 216 16.45 -1.21 -13.11
C MET A 216 15.83 -2.39 -13.85
N GLU A 217 15.80 -2.38 -15.18
CA GLU A 217 15.32 -3.52 -15.97
C GLU A 217 16.13 -4.79 -15.71
N GLU A 218 17.48 -4.69 -15.61
CA GLU A 218 18.31 -5.84 -15.29
C GLU A 218 17.99 -6.39 -13.90
N VAL A 219 17.75 -5.53 -12.90
CA VAL A 219 17.34 -5.95 -11.56
C VAL A 219 15.96 -6.61 -11.60
N GLN A 220 14.97 -6.03 -12.27
CA GLN A 220 13.61 -6.57 -12.42
C GLN A 220 13.60 -8.01 -12.93
N ARG A 221 14.41 -8.29 -13.94
CA ARG A 221 14.46 -9.62 -14.60
C ARG A 221 15.23 -10.67 -13.80
N ARG A 222 16.08 -10.29 -12.85
CA ARG A 222 17.06 -11.19 -12.22
C ARG A 222 16.98 -11.29 -10.72
N ILE A 223 16.28 -10.38 -10.05
CA ILE A 223 16.12 -10.42 -8.60
C ILE A 223 15.22 -11.59 -8.19
N ASP A 224 15.59 -12.30 -7.16
CA ASP A 224 14.73 -13.28 -6.50
C ASP A 224 13.98 -12.64 -5.35
N LEU A 225 12.80 -12.07 -5.65
CA LEU A 225 11.96 -11.39 -4.67
C LEU A 225 11.52 -12.31 -3.53
N LYS A 226 11.30 -13.59 -3.83
CA LYS A 226 10.88 -14.55 -2.79
C LYS A 226 11.95 -14.72 -1.71
N HIS A 227 13.22 -14.86 -2.11
CA HIS A 227 14.32 -14.91 -1.14
C HIS A 227 14.44 -13.60 -0.36
N LEU A 228 14.19 -12.45 -1.01
CA LEU A 228 14.22 -11.17 -0.34
C LEU A 228 13.11 -11.08 0.72
N LEU A 229 11.89 -11.49 0.38
CA LEU A 229 10.75 -11.47 1.30
C LEU A 229 10.93 -12.42 2.49
N VAL A 230 11.62 -13.56 2.34
CA VAL A 230 11.99 -14.39 3.51
C VAL A 230 12.79 -13.58 4.54
N GLY A 231 13.75 -12.78 4.08
CA GLY A 231 14.52 -11.90 4.97
C GLY A 231 13.67 -10.82 5.62
N ALA A 232 12.76 -10.23 4.86
CA ALA A 232 11.83 -9.21 5.34
C ALA A 232 10.87 -9.75 6.41
N GLU A 233 10.26 -10.90 6.17
CA GLU A 233 9.37 -11.53 7.15
C GLU A 233 10.11 -11.88 8.45
N LEU A 234 11.35 -12.40 8.36
CA LEU A 234 12.15 -12.67 9.56
C LEU A 234 12.39 -11.40 10.38
N LEU A 235 12.71 -10.28 9.72
CA LEU A 235 12.89 -8.98 10.40
C LEU A 235 11.58 -8.49 11.01
N SER A 236 10.47 -8.62 10.31
CA SER A 236 9.14 -8.28 10.82
C SER A 236 8.80 -9.09 12.08
N TYR A 237 9.04 -10.39 12.09
CA TYR A 237 8.91 -11.20 13.31
C TYR A 237 9.84 -10.75 14.44
N GLY A 238 11.03 -10.23 14.11
CA GLY A 238 11.95 -9.65 15.08
C GLY A 238 11.39 -8.38 15.70
N LEU A 239 10.82 -7.50 14.90
CA LEU A 239 10.16 -6.27 15.36
C LEU A 239 8.88 -6.58 16.16
N ASP A 240 8.06 -7.55 15.75
CA ASP A 240 6.90 -7.99 16.53
C ASP A 240 7.29 -8.51 17.92
N LYS A 241 8.44 -9.20 18.03
CA LYS A 241 9.00 -9.60 19.33
C LYS A 241 9.52 -8.41 20.12
N ALA A 242 10.05 -7.37 19.48
CA ALA A 242 10.46 -6.14 20.14
C ALA A 242 9.25 -5.34 20.63
N ALA A 243 8.20 -5.24 19.82
CA ALA A 243 6.92 -4.62 20.19
C ALA A 243 6.30 -5.26 21.45
N ALA A 244 6.38 -6.58 21.53
CA ALA A 244 5.89 -7.37 22.67
C ALA A 244 6.88 -7.51 23.83
N ALA A 245 8.07 -6.87 23.74
CA ALA A 245 9.08 -6.97 24.78
C ALA A 245 8.61 -6.29 26.09
N PRO A 246 9.01 -6.81 27.26
CA PRO A 246 8.74 -6.11 28.52
C PRO A 246 9.32 -4.69 28.52
N GLU A 247 8.75 -3.83 29.37
CA GLU A 247 9.31 -2.52 29.63
C GLU A 247 10.79 -2.60 29.96
N GLN A 248 11.57 -1.73 29.36
CA GLN A 248 13.00 -1.66 29.60
C GLN A 248 13.30 -0.79 30.83
N PRO A 249 14.40 -1.04 31.51
CA PRO A 249 14.80 -0.21 32.66
C PRO A 249 15.01 1.26 32.22
N ALA A 250 14.40 2.20 32.91
CA ALA A 250 14.63 3.62 32.71
C ALA A 250 16.02 4.05 33.24
N VAL A 251 17.07 3.65 32.53
CA VAL A 251 18.47 3.87 32.90
C VAL A 251 19.19 4.57 31.75
N ARG A 252 19.99 5.58 32.08
CA ARG A 252 20.82 6.32 31.10
C ARG A 252 22.07 5.52 30.79
N PHE A 253 22.27 5.17 29.56
CA PHE A 253 23.48 4.55 29.01
C PHE A 253 23.56 4.79 27.50
N ALA A 254 24.75 4.71 26.92
CA ALA A 254 24.97 4.72 25.49
C ALA A 254 26.07 3.73 25.12
N CYS A 255 25.79 2.89 24.15
CA CYS A 255 26.75 1.90 23.64
C CYS A 255 26.74 1.89 22.11
N ASP A 256 27.81 2.41 21.53
CA ASP A 256 28.02 2.49 20.09
C ASP A 256 29.14 1.56 19.63
N VAL A 257 28.87 0.80 18.56
CA VAL A 257 29.85 -0.09 17.93
C VAL A 257 29.81 0.06 16.42
N ASP A 258 30.89 0.51 15.81
CA ASP A 258 31.01 0.52 14.35
C ASP A 258 31.36 -0.86 13.80
N THR A 259 30.58 -1.35 12.83
CA THR A 259 30.80 -2.65 12.16
C THR A 259 30.91 -2.45 10.64
N PRO A 260 31.45 -3.43 9.90
CA PRO A 260 31.45 -3.39 8.44
C PRO A 260 30.04 -3.37 7.81
N LEU A 261 29.00 -3.75 8.55
CA LEU A 261 27.61 -3.79 8.10
C LEU A 261 26.84 -2.50 8.41
N GLY A 262 27.38 -1.65 9.26
CA GLY A 262 26.79 -0.42 9.78
C GLY A 262 27.03 -0.25 11.28
N ARG A 263 26.68 0.92 11.81
CA ARG A 263 26.78 1.20 13.25
C ARG A 263 25.65 0.50 14.02
N ILE A 264 26.00 -0.04 15.15
CA ILE A 264 25.06 -0.50 16.18
C ILE A 264 25.06 0.57 17.27
N ALA A 265 23.90 1.14 17.57
CA ALA A 265 23.67 2.05 18.69
C ALA A 265 22.63 1.41 19.62
N VAL A 266 22.95 1.26 20.90
CA VAL A 266 22.02 0.77 21.93
C VAL A 266 22.06 1.75 23.07
N HIS A 267 21.00 2.51 23.22
CA HIS A 267 20.93 3.64 24.14
C HIS A 267 19.81 3.46 25.18
N GLY A 268 19.85 4.30 26.21
CA GLY A 268 18.98 4.28 27.37
C GLY A 268 17.90 5.36 27.32
N SER A 269 17.46 5.81 28.47
CA SER A 269 16.33 6.74 28.62
C SER A 269 16.77 8.22 28.68
N GLN A 270 17.77 8.62 27.97
CA GLN A 270 18.14 10.03 27.78
C GLN A 270 17.74 10.52 26.40
N ASP A 271 17.53 11.83 26.26
CA ASP A 271 17.34 12.44 24.96
C ASP A 271 18.63 12.33 24.13
N ASP A 272 18.57 11.65 23.00
CA ASP A 272 19.70 11.37 22.11
C ASP A 272 19.55 12.03 20.73
N THR A 273 20.64 12.16 20.01
CA THR A 273 20.65 12.58 18.61
C THR A 273 21.45 11.59 17.78
N TYR A 274 20.77 10.96 16.82
CA TYR A 274 21.34 9.98 15.89
C TYR A 274 21.75 10.65 14.59
N GLU A 275 23.01 11.06 14.51
CA GLU A 275 23.58 11.81 13.39
C GLU A 275 23.60 11.01 12.07
N PRO A 276 23.66 11.69 10.89
CA PRO A 276 23.63 11.02 9.58
C PRO A 276 24.78 10.05 9.36
N ARG A 277 24.49 8.75 9.34
CA ARG A 277 25.41 7.65 9.01
C ARG A 277 24.66 6.38 8.65
N ALA A 278 25.40 5.34 8.24
CA ALA A 278 24.84 4.01 8.04
C ALA A 278 24.68 3.29 9.38
N TYR A 279 23.47 3.16 9.88
CA TYR A 279 23.14 2.35 11.05
C TYR A 279 22.68 0.97 10.61
N LEU A 280 23.18 -0.07 11.24
CA LEU A 280 22.60 -1.41 11.15
C LEU A 280 21.41 -1.50 12.10
N LEU A 281 21.61 -1.20 13.39
CA LEU A 281 20.59 -1.17 14.42
C LEU A 281 20.72 0.10 15.25
N ILE A 282 19.62 0.79 15.48
CA ILE A 282 19.40 1.70 16.59
C ILE A 282 18.36 1.03 17.50
N LEU A 283 18.69 0.80 18.75
CA LEU A 283 17.75 0.40 19.79
C LEU A 283 17.80 1.44 20.89
N ASP A 284 16.77 2.27 20.97
CA ASP A 284 16.57 3.21 22.05
C ASP A 284 15.50 2.70 23.02
N THR A 285 15.68 2.97 24.29
CA THR A 285 14.74 2.53 25.33
C THR A 285 13.87 3.65 25.87
N GLY A 286 14.06 4.88 25.37
CA GLY A 286 13.22 6.06 25.66
C GLY A 286 14.03 7.31 25.82
N GLY A 287 13.37 8.43 25.65
CA GLY A 287 13.91 9.78 25.62
C GLY A 287 12.98 10.65 24.78
N ALA A 288 13.37 11.88 24.51
CA ALA A 288 12.80 12.66 23.41
C ALA A 288 13.90 12.82 22.36
N ASP A 289 13.91 11.90 21.42
CA ASP A 289 15.06 11.65 20.56
C ASP A 289 14.99 12.38 19.22
N THR A 290 16.12 12.50 18.57
CA THR A 290 16.20 13.07 17.23
C THR A 290 16.96 12.14 16.29
N TYR A 291 16.23 11.55 15.36
CA TYR A 291 16.77 10.67 14.33
C TYR A 291 17.05 11.47 13.05
N ARG A 292 18.34 11.62 12.68
CA ARG A 292 18.77 12.23 11.40
C ARG A 292 19.02 11.20 10.32
N ALA A 293 19.10 9.92 10.69
CA ALA A 293 19.26 8.77 9.81
C ALA A 293 18.91 7.49 10.58
N GLY A 294 18.84 6.38 9.88
CA GLY A 294 18.48 5.06 10.41
C GLY A 294 17.20 4.56 9.79
N GLY A 295 16.90 3.28 10.00
CA GLY A 295 15.72 2.64 9.42
C GLY A 295 15.69 2.65 7.89
N GLY A 296 16.80 2.91 7.22
CA GLY A 296 16.88 2.98 5.75
C GLY A 296 18.27 2.67 5.19
N ASN A 297 18.31 2.10 3.99
CA ASN A 297 19.55 1.75 3.30
C ASN A 297 20.26 3.00 2.77
N THR A 298 21.49 3.24 3.14
CA THR A 298 22.28 4.39 2.65
C THR A 298 22.94 4.14 1.30
N SER A 299 23.01 2.88 0.86
CA SER A 299 23.57 2.46 -0.42
C SER A 299 23.15 1.02 -0.78
N ALA A 300 23.39 0.63 -2.01
CA ALA A 300 23.17 -0.75 -2.47
C ALA A 300 23.99 -1.81 -1.71
N SER A 301 25.07 -1.43 -1.04
CA SER A 301 25.87 -2.33 -0.21
C SER A 301 25.43 -2.38 1.26
N HIS A 302 24.69 -1.38 1.73
CA HIS A 302 24.12 -1.32 3.06
C HIS A 302 22.78 -2.04 3.05
N GLY A 303 22.75 -3.31 3.40
CA GLY A 303 21.66 -4.23 3.12
C GLY A 303 20.47 -4.20 4.08
N ALA A 304 20.67 -3.70 5.30
CA ALA A 304 19.61 -3.58 6.31
C ALA A 304 19.88 -2.39 7.23
N SER A 305 18.82 -1.78 7.72
CA SER A 305 18.87 -0.74 8.76
C SER A 305 17.57 -0.76 9.55
N ILE A 306 17.66 -0.93 10.85
CA ILE A 306 16.51 -1.02 11.76
C ILE A 306 16.61 0.05 12.84
N ILE A 307 15.47 0.68 13.14
CA ILE A 307 15.25 1.46 14.36
C ILE A 307 14.21 0.71 15.20
N VAL A 308 14.46 0.62 16.48
CA VAL A 308 13.49 0.25 17.51
C VAL A 308 13.56 1.32 18.57
N ASP A 309 12.53 2.13 18.66
CA ASP A 309 12.28 3.05 19.76
C ASP A 309 11.20 2.47 20.67
N LEU A 310 11.39 2.61 21.97
CA LEU A 310 10.47 1.99 22.93
C LEU A 310 9.66 3.01 23.72
N ALA A 311 10.02 4.29 23.71
CA ALA A 311 9.22 5.35 24.31
C ALA A 311 9.86 6.73 24.09
N GLY A 312 9.05 7.70 23.76
CA GLY A 312 9.51 9.09 23.62
C GLY A 312 8.47 9.93 22.90
N ASN A 313 8.73 11.20 22.73
CA ASN A 313 8.08 12.02 21.71
C ASN A 313 9.19 12.46 20.75
N ASP A 314 9.30 11.78 19.64
CA ASP A 314 10.52 11.71 18.86
C ASP A 314 10.45 12.50 17.55
N ARG A 315 11.60 12.73 16.97
CA ARG A 315 11.73 13.45 15.70
C ARG A 315 12.54 12.65 14.69
N TYR A 316 11.85 12.04 13.76
CA TYR A 316 12.43 11.36 12.61
C TYR A 316 12.53 12.33 11.43
N ALA A 317 13.53 13.20 11.47
CA ALA A 317 13.69 14.28 10.51
C ALA A 317 15.10 14.29 9.88
N SER A 318 15.19 13.99 8.58
CA SER A 318 16.45 13.77 7.87
C SER A 318 17.36 15.00 7.75
N ALA A 319 16.88 16.20 8.11
CA ALA A 319 17.68 17.43 8.16
C ALA A 319 17.15 18.37 9.25
N PRO A 320 18.03 19.16 9.91
CA PRO A 320 17.60 20.11 10.96
C PRO A 320 16.54 21.12 10.53
N ALA A 321 16.52 21.52 9.26
CA ALA A 321 15.49 22.40 8.72
C ALA A 321 14.08 21.79 8.73
N MET A 322 13.98 20.47 8.83
CA MET A 322 12.72 19.74 8.86
C MET A 322 12.09 19.64 10.26
N ASP A 323 12.80 20.07 11.31
CA ASP A 323 12.29 19.93 12.69
C ASP A 323 11.01 20.76 12.95
N ALA A 324 10.92 21.94 12.37
CA ALA A 324 9.83 22.89 12.62
C ALA A 324 9.15 23.42 11.35
N THR A 325 9.76 23.24 10.16
CA THR A 325 9.23 23.79 8.91
C THR A 325 8.55 22.69 8.10
N PRO A 326 7.27 22.85 7.74
CA PRO A 326 6.57 21.88 6.88
C PRO A 326 7.34 21.64 5.57
N LEU A 327 7.36 20.39 5.11
CA LEU A 327 8.13 19.96 3.93
C LEU A 327 7.78 20.77 2.67
N ALA A 328 6.51 21.13 2.51
CA ALA A 328 6.02 21.97 1.40
C ALA A 328 6.74 23.33 1.27
N GLN A 329 7.33 23.83 2.35
CA GLN A 329 8.03 25.12 2.40
C GLN A 329 9.55 24.98 2.26
N LEU A 330 10.07 23.73 2.17
CA LEU A 330 11.51 23.48 2.12
C LEU A 330 11.99 23.24 0.70
N PRO A 331 13.06 23.94 0.24
CA PRO A 331 13.70 23.65 -1.05
C PRO A 331 14.24 22.21 -1.14
N ALA A 332 14.65 21.66 0.01
CA ALA A 332 15.22 20.31 0.11
C ALA A 332 14.25 19.18 -0.29
N ARG A 333 12.93 19.45 -0.36
CA ARG A 333 11.93 18.47 -0.77
C ARG A 333 12.22 17.89 -2.17
N LYS A 334 12.77 18.69 -3.07
CA LYS A 334 13.18 18.28 -4.43
C LYS A 334 14.60 17.69 -4.50
N GLY A 335 15.26 17.52 -3.37
CA GLY A 335 16.58 16.95 -3.29
C GLY A 335 16.61 15.43 -3.47
N ARG A 336 17.80 14.87 -3.47
CA ARG A 336 17.98 13.41 -3.49
C ARG A 336 17.29 12.78 -2.27
N ARG A 337 16.55 11.70 -2.51
CA ARG A 337 15.80 10.95 -1.52
C ARG A 337 16.67 9.87 -0.90
N ALA A 338 17.36 10.18 0.20
CA ALA A 338 18.11 9.17 0.94
C ALA A 338 17.13 8.26 1.71
N PRO A 339 17.14 6.95 1.51
CA PRO A 339 16.26 6.05 2.27
C PRO A 339 16.51 6.18 3.78
N ALA A 340 15.42 6.39 4.53
CA ALA A 340 15.42 6.55 5.98
C ALA A 340 14.06 6.15 6.57
N PHE A 341 13.97 5.96 7.86
CA PHE A 341 12.72 5.82 8.60
C PHE A 341 11.71 4.84 7.96
N GLY A 342 12.15 3.60 7.73
CA GLY A 342 11.36 2.58 7.05
C GLY A 342 11.59 2.51 5.53
N GLY A 343 12.69 3.07 4.99
CA GLY A 343 13.00 3.04 3.56
C GLY A 343 13.91 1.87 3.15
N GLY A 344 13.35 0.83 2.50
CA GLY A 344 14.05 -0.38 2.07
C GLY A 344 14.31 -0.41 0.56
N VAL A 345 15.52 -0.05 0.09
CA VAL A 345 15.92 -0.06 -1.32
C VAL A 345 16.98 -1.13 -1.57
N LEU A 346 16.68 -2.12 -2.40
CA LEU A 346 17.55 -3.29 -2.63
C LEU A 346 17.93 -4.01 -1.32
N GLY A 347 17.05 -3.96 -0.33
CA GLY A 347 17.29 -4.49 1.01
C GLY A 347 16.15 -4.16 1.97
N TYR A 348 16.48 -3.93 3.23
CA TYR A 348 15.51 -3.75 4.31
C TYR A 348 15.73 -2.43 5.04
N GLY A 349 14.66 -1.65 5.17
CA GLY A 349 14.63 -0.47 6.03
C GLY A 349 13.39 -0.56 6.91
N MET A 350 13.55 -0.64 8.24
CA MET A 350 12.40 -0.86 9.12
C MET A 350 12.49 -0.01 10.38
N VAL A 351 11.34 0.43 10.86
CA VAL A 351 11.16 1.15 12.12
C VAL A 351 10.06 0.49 12.93
N LEU A 352 10.29 0.34 14.20
CA LEU A 352 9.28 0.16 15.22
C LEU A 352 9.39 1.34 16.18
N ASP A 353 8.33 2.12 16.29
CA ASP A 353 8.09 3.03 17.39
C ASP A 353 7.01 2.44 18.29
N ARG A 354 7.20 2.53 19.59
CA ARG A 354 6.25 1.91 20.52
C ARG A 354 5.35 2.89 21.21
N ALA A 355 5.77 4.11 21.40
CA ALA A 355 4.97 5.11 22.07
C ALA A 355 5.56 6.51 21.99
N GLY A 356 4.74 7.44 21.66
CA GLY A 356 5.07 8.86 21.63
C GLY A 356 4.04 9.64 20.84
N ALA A 357 4.18 10.93 20.78
CA ALA A 357 3.55 11.77 19.78
C ALA A 357 4.67 12.29 18.87
N ASP A 358 4.80 11.69 17.70
CA ASP A 358 6.03 11.70 16.93
C ASP A 358 5.94 12.53 15.65
N LEU A 359 7.09 12.94 15.15
CA LEU A 359 7.19 13.66 13.89
C LEU A 359 8.06 12.90 12.90
N TYR A 360 7.45 12.33 11.88
CA TYR A 360 8.13 11.68 10.77
C TYR A 360 8.19 12.62 9.56
N ARG A 361 9.38 13.12 9.19
CA ARG A 361 9.52 14.08 8.10
C ARG A 361 10.73 13.83 7.22
N SER A 362 10.51 13.53 5.94
CA SER A 362 11.56 13.25 4.98
C SER A 362 11.14 13.55 3.54
N ALA A 363 12.10 13.80 2.66
CA ALA A 363 11.79 14.10 1.25
C ALA A 363 11.28 12.90 0.46
N GLY A 364 11.59 11.66 0.85
CA GLY A 364 11.09 10.45 0.20
C GLY A 364 11.98 9.23 0.39
N CYS A 365 11.56 8.10 -0.12
CA CYS A 365 12.09 6.76 0.18
C CYS A 365 12.05 6.48 1.69
N THR A 366 10.89 6.68 2.31
CA THR A 366 10.72 6.78 3.77
C THR A 366 9.40 6.17 4.23
N GLN A 367 9.18 6.12 5.55
CA GLN A 367 7.87 5.79 6.14
C GLN A 367 7.24 4.55 5.48
N GLY A 368 7.98 3.43 5.48
CA GLY A 368 7.49 2.18 4.90
C GLY A 368 7.64 2.07 3.37
N PHE A 369 8.61 2.74 2.74
CA PHE A 369 8.85 2.59 1.29
C PHE A 369 9.71 1.37 0.96
N GLY A 370 9.23 0.51 0.02
CA GLY A 370 9.96 -0.67 -0.46
C GLY A 370 10.22 -0.64 -1.97
N ALA A 371 11.50 -0.68 -2.40
CA ALA A 371 11.86 -0.80 -3.81
C ALA A 371 12.91 -1.88 -4.04
N PHE A 372 12.57 -2.93 -4.80
CA PHE A 372 13.40 -4.15 -4.87
C PHE A 372 13.86 -4.57 -3.47
N GLY A 373 12.94 -4.42 -2.50
CA GLY A 373 13.22 -4.49 -1.10
C GLY A 373 11.95 -4.46 -0.26
N THR A 374 12.13 -4.31 1.03
CA THR A 374 11.01 -4.11 1.94
C THR A 374 11.30 -2.92 2.85
N GLY A 375 10.36 -1.98 2.84
CA GLY A 375 10.30 -0.90 3.82
C GLY A 375 9.13 -1.12 4.77
N ALA A 376 9.33 -0.87 6.04
CA ALA A 376 8.26 -0.94 7.01
C ALA A 376 8.42 0.10 8.12
N LEU A 377 7.31 0.70 8.53
CA LEU A 377 7.20 1.47 9.75
C LEU A 377 5.99 0.95 10.52
N LEU A 378 6.19 0.62 11.77
CA LEU A 378 5.13 0.28 12.71
C LEU A 378 5.20 1.27 13.86
N ASP A 379 4.16 2.08 14.01
CA ASP A 379 3.89 2.88 15.19
C ASP A 379 2.80 2.21 16.03
N LEU A 380 2.93 2.25 17.33
CA LEU A 380 1.98 1.58 18.20
C LEU A 380 1.11 2.55 19.01
N SER A 381 1.51 3.80 19.17
CA SER A 381 0.65 4.78 19.83
C SER A 381 1.21 6.20 19.82
N GLY A 382 0.36 7.12 19.51
CA GLY A 382 0.64 8.56 19.56
C GLY A 382 -0.42 9.34 18.81
N ASP A 383 -0.34 10.67 18.85
CA ASP A 383 -0.97 11.53 17.86
C ASP A 383 0.16 12.00 16.94
N ASP A 384 0.32 11.35 15.77
CA ASP A 384 1.54 11.41 14.99
C ASP A 384 1.43 12.26 13.73
N HIS A 385 2.57 12.73 13.25
CA HIS A 385 2.64 13.52 12.03
C HIS A 385 3.58 12.87 11.00
N TYR A 386 3.02 12.39 9.93
CA TYR A 386 3.72 11.78 8.80
C TYR A 386 3.76 12.74 7.61
N ASP A 387 4.95 13.27 7.28
CA ASP A 387 5.14 14.25 6.20
C ASP A 387 6.25 13.79 5.24
N CYS A 388 5.89 13.48 4.00
CA CYS A 388 6.84 13.16 2.96
C CYS A 388 6.48 13.84 1.62
N HIS A 389 7.47 14.03 0.76
CA HIS A 389 7.22 14.58 -0.56
C HIS A 389 6.73 13.51 -1.54
N THR A 390 7.37 12.33 -1.54
CA THR A 390 7.09 11.23 -2.46
C THR A 390 7.68 9.91 -1.96
N LEU A 391 7.21 8.78 -2.48
CA LEU A 391 7.73 7.44 -2.17
C LEU A 391 7.84 7.20 -0.66
N GLY A 392 6.72 7.36 0.01
CA GLY A 392 6.59 7.16 1.44
C GLY A 392 5.23 6.63 1.85
N GLN A 393 5.00 6.57 3.16
CA GLN A 393 3.71 6.18 3.73
C GLN A 393 3.16 4.88 3.13
N GLY A 394 4.00 3.81 3.22
CA GLY A 394 3.63 2.49 2.74
C GLY A 394 3.66 2.33 1.21
N ALA A 395 4.53 3.02 0.49
CA ALA A 395 4.65 2.87 -0.96
C ALA A 395 5.59 1.73 -1.39
N ALA A 396 5.34 1.13 -2.56
CA ALA A 396 6.19 0.04 -3.05
C ALA A 396 6.33 -0.04 -4.57
N ARG A 397 7.52 -0.54 -5.00
CA ARG A 397 7.85 -0.94 -6.37
C ARG A 397 8.70 -2.21 -6.34
N PHE A 398 8.31 -3.30 -7.03
CA PHE A 398 9.06 -4.56 -6.97
C PHE A 398 9.44 -4.95 -5.54
N GLY A 399 8.45 -5.05 -4.66
CA GLY A 399 8.67 -5.32 -3.24
C GLY A 399 7.47 -5.00 -2.38
N VAL A 400 7.72 -4.74 -1.11
CA VAL A 400 6.68 -4.47 -0.12
C VAL A 400 6.98 -3.19 0.64
N GLY A 401 5.99 -2.32 0.73
CA GLY A 401 6.01 -1.12 1.56
C GLY A 401 4.85 -1.15 2.55
N VAL A 402 5.12 -0.94 3.83
CA VAL A 402 4.11 -0.92 4.88
C VAL A 402 4.35 0.25 5.82
N LEU A 403 3.37 1.11 5.97
CA LEU A 403 3.22 1.95 7.16
C LEU A 403 2.00 1.41 7.91
N ALA A 404 2.16 1.09 9.17
CA ALA A 404 1.08 0.65 10.04
C ALA A 404 1.11 1.49 11.30
N ASP A 405 0.04 2.23 11.54
CA ASP A 405 -0.24 2.93 12.78
C ASP A 405 -1.33 2.18 13.54
N ARG A 406 -1.25 2.18 14.84
CA ARG A 406 -2.18 1.40 15.63
C ARG A 406 -3.23 2.24 16.33
N VAL A 407 -2.87 3.36 16.93
CA VAL A 407 -3.79 4.24 17.64
C VAL A 407 -3.24 5.66 17.72
N GLY A 408 -4.07 6.63 17.44
CA GLY A 408 -3.76 8.05 17.52
C GLY A 408 -4.70 8.84 16.61
N ALA A 409 -4.69 10.14 16.76
CA ALA A 409 -5.31 11.05 15.81
C ALA A 409 -4.22 11.63 14.92
N ASP A 410 -4.09 11.08 13.70
CA ASP A 410 -2.89 11.19 12.90
C ASP A 410 -3.03 12.08 11.66
N ASP A 411 -1.91 12.69 11.28
CA ASP A 411 -1.81 13.55 10.10
C ASP A 411 -0.86 12.94 9.05
N TYR A 412 -1.39 12.48 7.92
CA TYR A 412 -0.62 11.95 6.80
C TYR A 412 -0.57 12.93 5.64
N LYS A 413 0.61 13.48 5.34
CA LYS A 413 0.81 14.48 4.27
C LYS A 413 1.84 14.03 3.25
N CYS A 414 1.47 14.13 1.96
CA CYS A 414 2.38 13.86 0.85
C CYS A 414 2.07 14.77 -0.36
N PHE A 415 2.86 14.63 -1.43
CA PHE A 415 2.57 15.26 -2.71
C PHE A 415 2.19 14.23 -3.76
N THR A 416 2.94 13.12 -3.86
CA THR A 416 2.70 12.10 -4.88
C THR A 416 3.24 10.72 -4.44
N THR A 417 2.77 9.67 -5.08
CA THR A 417 3.28 8.28 -4.98
C THR A 417 3.51 7.80 -3.55
N SER A 418 2.51 8.00 -2.71
CA SER A 418 2.56 7.72 -1.27
C SER A 418 1.20 7.21 -0.78
N GLN A 419 1.03 7.08 0.54
CA GLN A 419 -0.23 6.67 1.18
C GLN A 419 -0.79 5.36 0.59
N GLY A 420 0.00 4.29 0.70
CA GLY A 420 -0.39 2.99 0.18
C GLY A 420 -0.27 2.86 -1.35
N PHE A 421 0.71 3.52 -1.98
CA PHE A 421 0.96 3.43 -3.42
C PHE A 421 1.66 2.12 -3.81
N GLY A 422 1.09 1.39 -4.77
CA GLY A 422 1.66 0.15 -5.28
C GLY A 422 1.96 0.23 -6.78
N GLU A 423 3.26 0.28 -7.16
CA GLU A 423 3.69 0.21 -8.55
C GLU A 423 4.03 -1.23 -8.94
N THR A 424 4.37 -1.44 -10.21
CA THR A 424 4.69 -2.75 -10.82
C THR A 424 5.34 -3.75 -9.86
N LYS A 425 4.70 -4.91 -9.70
CA LYS A 425 5.15 -5.98 -8.80
C LYS A 425 5.36 -5.53 -7.35
N GLY A 426 4.77 -4.39 -6.97
CA GLY A 426 4.79 -3.81 -5.62
C GLY A 426 3.47 -4.02 -4.88
N PHE A 427 3.54 -4.14 -3.56
CA PHE A 427 2.40 -4.01 -2.67
C PHE A 427 2.67 -2.87 -1.70
N GLY A 428 1.95 -1.77 -1.85
CA GLY A 428 1.98 -0.64 -0.93
C GLY A 428 0.80 -0.70 0.02
N LEU A 429 1.05 -0.50 1.32
CA LEU A 429 0.04 -0.49 2.36
C LEU A 429 0.29 0.66 3.34
N LEU A 430 -0.70 1.54 3.47
CA LEU A 430 -0.89 2.35 4.66
C LEU A 430 -2.05 1.74 5.43
N ALA A 431 -1.84 1.38 6.68
CA ALA A 431 -2.85 0.81 7.56
C ALA A 431 -2.91 1.62 8.85
N ASP A 432 -4.01 2.33 9.05
CA ASP A 432 -4.38 2.91 10.32
C ASP A 432 -5.39 1.99 11.01
N MET A 433 -5.13 1.65 12.27
CA MET A 433 -5.93 0.67 13.01
C MET A 433 -6.69 1.30 14.18
N GLY A 434 -6.60 2.61 14.32
CA GLY A 434 -7.31 3.41 15.29
C GLY A 434 -8.79 3.60 14.93
N ALA A 435 -9.50 4.25 15.82
CA ALA A 435 -10.86 4.74 15.56
C ALA A 435 -10.93 6.24 15.90
N ASP A 436 -9.80 6.88 15.93
CA ASP A 436 -9.64 8.30 16.17
C ASP A 436 -9.90 9.09 14.88
N LYS A 437 -9.66 10.35 14.86
CA LYS A 437 -9.93 11.17 13.69
C LYS A 437 -8.64 11.46 12.95
N ASP A 438 -8.54 10.97 11.71
CA ASP A 438 -7.34 11.05 10.90
C ASP A 438 -7.49 11.96 9.68
N ALA A 439 -6.34 12.47 9.21
CA ALA A 439 -6.29 13.33 8.05
C ALA A 439 -5.27 12.84 7.01
N TYR A 440 -5.77 12.52 5.83
CA TYR A 440 -4.98 12.06 4.70
C TYR A 440 -4.96 13.13 3.61
N GLU A 441 -3.84 13.84 3.47
CA GLU A 441 -3.67 14.90 2.49
C GLU A 441 -2.58 14.52 1.45
N ALA A 442 -2.99 14.29 0.20
CA ALA A 442 -2.09 14.33 -0.94
C ALA A 442 -2.22 15.72 -1.58
N ASN A 443 -1.21 16.56 -1.37
CA ASN A 443 -1.28 18.00 -1.59
C ASN A 443 -1.61 18.38 -3.05
N ASP A 444 -2.67 19.16 -3.23
CA ASP A 444 -3.10 19.73 -4.51
C ASP A 444 -3.21 21.27 -4.49
N THR A 445 -2.74 21.91 -3.41
CA THR A 445 -2.73 23.37 -3.26
C THR A 445 -1.42 23.99 -3.75
N VAL A 446 -0.31 23.28 -3.59
CA VAL A 446 0.99 23.64 -4.15
C VAL A 446 1.28 22.72 -5.32
N ILE A 447 1.24 23.27 -6.55
CA ILE A 447 1.46 22.47 -7.76
C ILE A 447 2.95 22.20 -7.94
N ASP A 448 3.33 20.95 -7.70
CA ASP A 448 4.72 20.48 -7.73
C ASP A 448 4.93 19.25 -8.64
N PHE A 449 3.89 18.45 -8.82
CA PHE A 449 3.79 17.33 -9.76
C PHE A 449 2.58 17.53 -10.68
N PRO A 450 2.60 18.56 -11.57
CA PRO A 450 1.46 18.83 -12.44
C PRO A 450 1.16 17.63 -13.33
N SER A 451 -0.11 17.25 -13.41
CA SER A 451 -0.52 16.19 -14.33
C SER A 451 -0.34 16.66 -15.79
N PRO A 452 0.11 15.78 -16.70
CA PRO A 452 0.12 16.08 -18.13
C PRO A 452 -1.26 16.46 -18.70
N GLN A 453 -2.32 16.02 -18.04
CA GLN A 453 -3.71 16.29 -18.44
C GLN A 453 -4.27 17.60 -17.84
N SER A 454 -3.69 18.10 -16.75
CA SER A 454 -4.12 19.33 -16.09
C SER A 454 -2.97 19.97 -15.30
N ALA A 455 -2.46 21.10 -15.78
CA ALA A 455 -1.44 21.86 -15.06
C ALA A 455 -1.95 22.54 -13.77
N GLN A 456 -3.24 22.43 -13.47
CA GLN A 456 -3.87 23.03 -12.29
C GLN A 456 -3.96 22.08 -11.10
N HIS A 457 -3.66 20.80 -11.30
CA HIS A 457 -3.73 19.76 -10.31
C HIS A 457 -2.48 18.90 -10.32
N ASN A 458 -2.08 18.41 -9.16
CA ASN A 458 -1.02 17.43 -9.02
C ASN A 458 -1.51 16.04 -9.44
N ALA A 459 -0.65 15.27 -10.09
CA ALA A 459 -0.78 13.81 -10.18
C ALA A 459 -0.40 13.22 -8.82
N THR A 460 -1.37 13.06 -7.94
CA THR A 460 -1.11 12.71 -6.54
C THR A 460 -0.75 11.23 -6.36
N LEU A 461 -1.31 10.34 -7.18
CA LEU A 461 -0.99 8.91 -7.16
C LEU A 461 -0.92 8.35 -5.72
N ALA A 462 -1.96 8.58 -4.93
CA ALA A 462 -1.95 8.35 -3.49
C ALA A 462 -3.26 7.73 -2.98
N GLN A 463 -3.34 7.51 -1.68
CA GLN A 463 -4.56 7.01 -1.00
C GLN A 463 -5.05 5.69 -1.59
N GLY A 464 -4.16 4.67 -1.56
CA GLY A 464 -4.48 3.33 -2.05
C GLY A 464 -4.43 3.22 -3.58
N MET A 465 -3.46 3.86 -4.23
CA MET A 465 -3.31 3.84 -5.70
C MET A 465 -2.50 2.63 -6.17
N GLY A 466 -3.07 1.85 -7.12
CA GLY A 466 -2.35 0.81 -7.86
C GLY A 466 -1.94 1.28 -9.24
N TYR A 467 -0.63 1.31 -9.55
CA TYR A 467 -0.10 1.95 -10.75
C TYR A 467 0.76 1.00 -11.60
N GLY A 468 0.55 1.05 -12.92
CA GLY A 468 1.38 0.41 -13.93
C GLY A 468 1.91 1.40 -14.96
N ARG A 469 3.06 1.11 -15.55
CA ARG A 469 3.63 1.91 -16.62
C ARG A 469 2.92 1.65 -17.93
N ARG A 470 2.23 2.64 -18.44
CA ARG A 470 1.66 2.62 -19.79
C ARG A 470 2.63 3.23 -20.79
N ALA A 471 3.03 2.46 -21.79
CA ALA A 471 4.03 2.89 -22.80
C ALA A 471 3.63 2.58 -24.23
N ASP A 472 2.36 2.29 -24.49
CA ASP A 472 1.82 1.97 -25.83
C ASP A 472 1.94 3.13 -26.83
N TYR A 473 2.08 4.36 -26.34
CA TYR A 473 2.28 5.56 -27.16
C TYR A 473 3.71 6.13 -27.09
N THR A 474 4.63 5.46 -26.38
CA THR A 474 6.00 5.93 -26.21
C THR A 474 7.01 4.90 -26.74
N ASP A 475 7.67 4.14 -25.89
CA ASP A 475 8.68 3.15 -26.25
C ASP A 475 8.13 1.71 -26.42
N GLY A 476 6.84 1.51 -26.17
CA GLY A 476 6.17 0.20 -26.26
C GLY A 476 6.45 -0.74 -25.08
N HIS A 477 7.25 -0.35 -24.09
CA HIS A 477 7.61 -1.17 -22.95
C HIS A 477 6.67 -0.90 -21.75
N SER A 478 5.45 -1.41 -21.85
CA SER A 478 4.47 -1.32 -20.77
C SER A 478 4.74 -2.36 -19.68
N LEU A 479 4.49 -1.99 -18.42
CA LEU A 479 4.61 -2.86 -17.24
C LEU A 479 3.28 -2.86 -16.49
N SER A 480 2.79 -4.06 -16.17
CA SER A 480 1.56 -4.21 -15.37
C SER A 480 1.73 -3.64 -13.97
N GLY A 481 0.67 -3.07 -13.43
CA GLY A 481 0.67 -2.40 -12.15
C GLY A 481 0.80 -3.33 -10.94
N GLY A 482 1.00 -2.71 -9.79
CA GLY A 482 1.00 -3.33 -8.48
C GLY A 482 -0.33 -3.20 -7.75
N VAL A 483 -0.28 -3.38 -6.45
CA VAL A 483 -1.42 -3.26 -5.54
C VAL A 483 -1.15 -2.13 -4.56
N GLY A 484 -2.02 -1.13 -4.53
CA GLY A 484 -2.00 -0.05 -3.56
C GLY A 484 -3.19 -0.15 -2.62
N VAL A 485 -2.96 0.01 -1.33
CA VAL A 485 -4.00 -0.07 -0.29
C VAL A 485 -3.80 1.03 0.75
N LEU A 486 -4.86 1.78 1.01
CA LEU A 486 -5.05 2.52 2.24
C LEU A 486 -6.20 1.86 2.98
N ALA A 487 -5.97 1.45 4.23
CA ALA A 487 -6.98 0.86 5.08
C ALA A 487 -6.98 1.57 6.43
N ASP A 488 -8.14 2.06 6.82
CA ASP A 488 -8.40 2.75 8.07
C ASP A 488 -9.55 2.05 8.80
N ASP A 489 -9.42 1.84 10.10
CA ASP A 489 -10.41 1.03 10.86
C ASP A 489 -11.57 1.88 11.43
N GLY A 490 -11.55 3.22 11.33
CA GLY A 490 -12.66 4.07 11.75
C GLY A 490 -12.26 5.49 12.12
N GLY A 491 -13.21 6.25 12.67
CA GLY A 491 -13.03 7.67 12.95
C GLY A 491 -13.80 8.56 11.98
N ALA A 492 -13.82 9.86 12.23
CA ALA A 492 -14.42 10.83 11.32
C ALA A 492 -13.31 11.47 10.47
N ASN A 493 -12.93 10.79 9.41
CA ASN A 493 -11.69 11.02 8.68
C ASN A 493 -11.84 11.99 7.52
N SER A 494 -10.72 12.53 7.07
CA SER A 494 -10.68 13.39 5.90
C SER A 494 -9.65 12.91 4.87
N TYR A 495 -10.12 12.68 3.65
CA TYR A 495 -9.31 12.24 2.52
C TYR A 495 -9.31 13.32 1.45
N ALA A 496 -8.15 13.91 1.14
CA ALA A 496 -8.02 14.95 0.14
C ALA A 496 -6.89 14.65 -0.85
N CYS A 497 -7.18 14.73 -2.16
CA CYS A 497 -6.19 14.50 -3.21
C CYS A 497 -6.48 15.31 -4.49
N GLY A 498 -5.50 15.38 -5.40
CA GLY A 498 -5.65 15.90 -6.74
C GLY A 498 -6.13 14.85 -7.73
N ILE A 499 -5.26 14.48 -8.67
CA ILE A 499 -5.55 13.50 -9.72
C ILE A 499 -4.95 12.13 -9.33
N PHE A 500 -5.71 11.05 -9.53
CA PHE A 500 -5.38 9.67 -9.19
C PHE A 500 -5.21 9.43 -7.69
N GLY A 501 -6.32 9.24 -7.00
CA GLY A 501 -6.33 8.92 -5.58
C GLY A 501 -7.64 8.32 -5.09
N GLN A 502 -7.68 7.93 -3.82
CA GLN A 502 -8.86 7.35 -3.18
C GLN A 502 -9.30 6.02 -3.82
N GLY A 503 -8.38 5.03 -3.79
CA GLY A 503 -8.65 3.67 -4.24
C GLY A 503 -8.66 3.50 -5.76
N VAL A 504 -7.76 4.14 -6.48
CA VAL A 504 -7.74 4.13 -7.95
C VAL A 504 -6.72 3.15 -8.52
N GLY A 505 -7.09 2.45 -9.58
CA GLY A 505 -6.19 1.63 -10.39
C GLY A 505 -5.82 2.30 -11.73
N TYR A 506 -4.58 2.10 -12.18
CA TYR A 506 -4.10 2.50 -13.50
C TYR A 506 -3.24 1.39 -14.12
N TRP A 507 -3.46 1.11 -15.40
CA TRP A 507 -2.71 0.16 -16.24
C TRP A 507 -2.37 -1.17 -15.54
N TYR A 508 -3.37 -2.04 -15.44
CA TYR A 508 -3.31 -3.36 -14.76
C TYR A 508 -2.94 -3.28 -13.26
N GLY A 509 -3.15 -2.12 -12.64
CA GLY A 509 -3.01 -1.94 -11.20
C GLY A 509 -4.30 -2.23 -10.45
N VAL A 510 -4.19 -2.47 -9.16
CA VAL A 510 -5.30 -2.60 -8.22
C VAL A 510 -5.15 -1.54 -7.14
N GLY A 511 -6.10 -0.61 -7.07
CA GLY A 511 -6.16 0.40 -6.02
C GLY A 511 -7.31 0.11 -5.06
N MET A 512 -7.08 0.30 -3.75
CA MET A 512 -8.11 0.15 -2.73
C MET A 512 -7.98 1.23 -1.65
N LEU A 513 -9.08 1.94 -1.38
CA LEU A 513 -9.27 2.69 -0.15
C LEU A 513 -10.39 2.02 0.64
N LEU A 514 -10.11 1.65 1.88
CA LEU A 514 -11.02 0.94 2.78
C LEU A 514 -11.14 1.75 4.06
N SER A 515 -12.29 2.43 4.26
CA SER A 515 -12.55 3.22 5.46
C SER A 515 -13.44 2.48 6.43
N GLY A 516 -13.16 2.61 7.71
CA GLY A 516 -13.95 2.08 8.81
C GLY A 516 -15.25 2.87 9.03
N VAL A 517 -15.90 2.67 10.17
CA VAL A 517 -17.13 3.41 10.49
C VAL A 517 -16.78 4.80 11.00
N GLY A 518 -17.33 5.85 10.34
CA GLY A 518 -17.11 7.23 10.73
C GLY A 518 -17.89 8.20 9.85
N ASN A 519 -17.89 9.49 10.15
CA ASN A 519 -18.48 10.47 9.24
C ASN A 519 -17.37 11.09 8.41
N ASP A 520 -17.09 10.52 7.26
CA ASP A 520 -15.93 10.79 6.46
C ASP A 520 -16.13 11.88 5.39
N THR A 521 -15.03 12.47 4.98
CA THR A 521 -15.06 13.45 3.88
C THR A 521 -14.02 13.09 2.84
N TYR A 522 -14.49 12.76 1.63
CA TYR A 522 -13.68 12.43 0.48
C TYR A 522 -13.71 13.60 -0.52
N THR A 523 -12.57 14.25 -0.73
CA THR A 523 -12.45 15.33 -1.71
C THR A 523 -11.34 15.03 -2.70
N GLY A 524 -11.67 15.03 -3.99
CA GLY A 524 -10.69 14.77 -5.04
C GLY A 524 -10.97 15.52 -6.34
N ALA A 525 -9.97 15.58 -7.21
CA ALA A 525 -10.13 16.30 -8.47
C ALA A 525 -10.62 15.37 -9.60
N TRP A 526 -9.83 14.42 -10.04
CA TRP A 526 -10.07 13.60 -11.24
C TRP A 526 -9.50 12.19 -11.07
N TYR A 527 -10.18 11.17 -11.58
CA TYR A 527 -9.88 9.75 -11.32
C TYR A 527 -9.74 9.50 -9.81
N VAL A 528 -10.88 9.55 -9.10
CA VAL A 528 -10.92 9.44 -7.64
C VAL A 528 -12.08 8.55 -7.19
N GLN A 529 -12.11 8.20 -5.92
CA GLN A 529 -13.24 7.55 -5.26
C GLN A 529 -13.64 6.22 -5.93
N GLY A 530 -12.69 5.28 -5.96
CA GLY A 530 -12.94 3.92 -6.48
C GLY A 530 -13.13 3.86 -8.00
N SER A 531 -12.78 4.93 -8.74
CA SER A 531 -12.73 4.87 -10.20
C SER A 531 -11.43 4.23 -10.70
N GLU A 532 -11.28 4.10 -12.00
CA GLU A 532 -10.06 3.55 -12.58
C GLU A 532 -9.80 4.11 -13.99
N ALA A 533 -8.61 3.82 -14.54
CA ALA A 533 -8.26 4.09 -15.90
C ALA A 533 -7.40 2.98 -16.51
N HIS A 534 -7.78 2.54 -17.72
CA HIS A 534 -6.97 1.66 -18.56
C HIS A 534 -6.65 0.28 -17.97
N PHE A 535 -7.57 -0.68 -18.13
CA PHE A 535 -7.40 -2.09 -17.74
C PHE A 535 -7.13 -2.31 -16.24
N ALA A 536 -7.56 -1.44 -15.37
CA ALA A 536 -7.24 -1.51 -13.96
C ALA A 536 -8.46 -1.86 -13.09
N VAL A 537 -8.26 -1.96 -11.79
CA VAL A 537 -9.34 -2.13 -10.81
C VAL A 537 -9.19 -1.04 -9.74
N GLY A 538 -10.22 -0.23 -9.56
CA GLY A 538 -10.31 0.77 -8.50
C GLY A 538 -11.43 0.42 -7.52
N VAL A 539 -11.19 0.60 -6.22
CA VAL A 539 -12.14 0.27 -5.15
C VAL A 539 -12.11 1.33 -4.06
N LEU A 540 -13.28 1.86 -3.72
CA LEU A 540 -13.51 2.53 -2.45
C LEU A 540 -14.60 1.74 -1.71
N ASP A 541 -14.33 1.28 -0.50
CA ASP A 541 -15.24 0.52 0.36
C ASP A 541 -15.29 1.20 1.72
N ASP A 542 -16.39 1.89 1.99
CA ASP A 542 -16.69 2.55 3.26
C ASP A 542 -17.56 1.64 4.14
N ALA A 543 -17.27 1.59 5.42
CA ALA A 543 -18.01 0.74 6.36
C ALA A 543 -19.25 1.44 6.92
N GLY A 544 -19.46 2.71 6.61
CA GLY A 544 -20.65 3.49 6.98
C GLY A 544 -20.35 4.68 7.89
N GLY A 545 -21.26 5.62 7.83
CA GLY A 545 -21.19 6.92 8.48
C GLY A 545 -22.21 7.86 7.86
N ASN A 546 -22.13 9.16 8.08
CA ASN A 546 -22.82 10.11 7.23
C ASN A 546 -21.77 10.88 6.44
N ASP A 547 -21.50 10.42 5.22
CA ASP A 547 -20.30 10.71 4.50
C ASP A 547 -20.51 11.75 3.40
N THR A 548 -19.43 12.39 2.99
CA THR A 548 -19.45 13.33 1.87
C THR A 548 -18.41 12.96 0.85
N TYR A 549 -18.88 12.57 -0.33
CA TYR A 549 -18.07 12.23 -1.49
C TYR A 549 -18.12 13.37 -2.50
N LYS A 550 -16.99 14.05 -2.75
CA LYS A 550 -16.93 15.17 -3.65
C LYS A 550 -15.80 15.06 -4.67
N ALA A 551 -16.17 15.02 -5.94
CA ALA A 551 -15.26 15.12 -7.07
C ALA A 551 -15.52 16.38 -7.88
N THR A 552 -14.45 17.05 -8.35
CA THR A 552 -14.59 18.30 -9.14
C THR A 552 -14.56 18.06 -10.64
N MET A 553 -13.98 16.95 -11.07
CA MET A 553 -13.89 16.51 -12.46
C MET A 553 -14.44 15.09 -12.61
N ASN A 554 -14.60 14.63 -13.84
CA ASN A 554 -15.14 13.31 -14.14
C ASN A 554 -14.17 12.15 -13.86
N MET A 555 -14.66 10.92 -14.01
CA MET A 555 -14.13 9.66 -13.51
C MET A 555 -14.02 9.67 -12.00
N ALA A 556 -15.17 9.43 -11.35
CA ALA A 556 -15.26 9.37 -9.90
C ALA A 556 -16.31 8.34 -9.46
N GLN A 557 -16.34 8.04 -8.19
CA GLN A 557 -17.42 7.31 -7.52
C GLN A 557 -17.79 6.00 -8.25
N GLY A 558 -16.80 5.13 -8.37
CA GLY A 558 -16.99 3.79 -8.97
C GLY A 558 -17.15 3.81 -10.50
N ALA A 559 -16.71 4.88 -11.19
CA ALA A 559 -16.77 4.90 -12.66
C ALA A 559 -15.74 3.96 -13.30
N GLY A 560 -16.15 3.25 -14.37
CA GLY A 560 -15.32 2.35 -15.14
C GLY A 560 -14.95 2.91 -16.53
N HIS A 561 -13.66 2.84 -16.92
CA HIS A 561 -13.15 3.35 -18.18
C HIS A 561 -12.11 2.42 -18.81
N ASP A 562 -12.16 2.29 -20.14
CA ASP A 562 -11.13 1.63 -20.96
C ASP A 562 -10.70 0.25 -20.47
N PHE A 563 -11.65 -0.70 -20.43
CA PHE A 563 -11.49 -2.08 -19.98
C PHE A 563 -11.14 -2.23 -18.49
N GLY A 564 -11.34 -1.20 -17.70
CA GLY A 564 -11.16 -1.28 -16.26
C GLY A 564 -12.47 -1.45 -15.51
N ILE A 565 -12.35 -1.63 -14.21
CA ILE A 565 -13.46 -1.81 -13.28
C ILE A 565 -13.31 -0.81 -12.14
N GLY A 566 -14.28 0.12 -12.03
CA GLY A 566 -14.42 0.99 -10.86
C GLY A 566 -15.54 0.47 -9.95
N PHE A 567 -15.31 0.50 -8.65
CA PHE A 567 -16.32 0.17 -7.66
C PHE A 567 -16.27 1.10 -6.45
N LEU A 568 -17.37 1.81 -6.18
CA LEU A 568 -17.62 2.44 -4.89
C LEU A 568 -18.71 1.64 -4.17
N LEU A 569 -18.41 1.23 -2.95
CA LEU A 569 -19.32 0.59 -2.01
C LEU A 569 -19.36 1.41 -0.73
N ASP A 570 -20.55 1.92 -0.39
CA ASP A 570 -20.88 2.47 0.92
C ASP A 570 -21.81 1.48 1.65
N ARG A 571 -21.54 1.25 2.93
CA ARG A 571 -22.29 0.25 3.70
C ARG A 571 -23.39 0.86 4.55
N GLY A 572 -23.53 2.16 4.50
CA GLY A 572 -24.69 2.86 5.07
C GLY A 572 -24.39 4.10 5.89
N GLY A 573 -25.35 4.95 5.87
CA GLY A 573 -25.33 6.29 6.45
C GLY A 573 -26.37 7.17 5.79
N ASN A 574 -26.34 8.46 6.02
CA ASN A 574 -27.09 9.42 5.21
C ASN A 574 -26.08 10.26 4.44
N ASP A 575 -25.83 9.87 3.21
CA ASP A 575 -24.63 10.25 2.50
C ASP A 575 -24.88 11.32 1.43
N ARG A 576 -23.82 12.00 1.05
CA ARG A 576 -23.88 13.03 0.04
C ARG A 576 -22.83 12.81 -1.04
N TYR A 577 -23.29 12.54 -2.23
CA TYR A 577 -22.48 12.29 -3.42
C TYR A 577 -22.52 13.48 -4.37
N GLU A 578 -21.37 14.13 -4.60
CA GLU A 578 -21.22 15.27 -5.52
C GLU A 578 -20.20 14.96 -6.62
N ALA A 579 -20.66 14.89 -7.89
CA ALA A 579 -19.76 14.74 -9.03
C ALA A 579 -20.36 15.35 -10.31
N PRO A 580 -19.53 15.81 -11.28
CA PRO A 580 -20.05 16.43 -12.49
C PRO A 580 -20.65 15.42 -13.48
N ASN A 581 -19.94 14.33 -13.77
CA ASN A 581 -20.33 13.26 -14.71
C ASN A 581 -19.35 12.09 -14.62
N LEU A 582 -19.57 11.01 -15.36
CA LEU A 582 -18.79 9.76 -15.28
C LEU A 582 -18.52 9.40 -13.82
N SER A 583 -19.61 9.11 -13.11
CA SER A 583 -19.62 8.87 -11.66
C SER A 583 -20.76 7.93 -11.29
N LEU A 584 -20.87 7.59 -10.03
CA LEU A 584 -21.96 6.76 -9.48
C LEU A 584 -22.19 5.51 -10.34
N GLY A 585 -21.14 4.72 -10.52
CA GLY A 585 -21.20 3.48 -11.30
C GLY A 585 -21.36 3.71 -12.81
N GLY A 586 -20.98 4.85 -13.35
CA GLY A 586 -21.01 5.11 -14.80
C GLY A 586 -19.94 4.33 -15.55
N GLY A 587 -20.30 3.73 -16.71
CA GLY A 587 -19.37 3.00 -17.59
C GLY A 587 -19.05 3.76 -18.88
N ASN A 588 -17.77 3.80 -19.29
CA ASN A 588 -17.34 4.44 -20.52
C ASN A 588 -16.25 3.61 -21.23
N ALA A 589 -16.17 3.71 -22.55
CA ALA A 589 -15.09 3.17 -23.38
C ALA A 589 -14.72 1.70 -23.07
N ASN A 590 -15.72 0.81 -22.95
CA ASN A 590 -15.58 -0.57 -22.54
C ASN A 590 -15.20 -0.76 -21.05
N GLY A 591 -15.43 0.22 -20.18
CA GLY A 591 -15.27 0.09 -18.74
C GLY A 591 -16.52 -0.49 -18.05
N ILE A 592 -16.34 -1.05 -16.87
CA ILE A 592 -17.40 -1.53 -15.96
C ILE A 592 -17.39 -0.63 -14.73
N GLY A 593 -18.42 0.22 -14.59
CA GLY A 593 -18.63 1.05 -13.41
C GLY A 593 -19.67 0.42 -12.49
N LEU A 594 -19.36 0.36 -11.19
CA LEU A 594 -20.23 -0.21 -10.17
C LEU A 594 -20.34 0.77 -8.99
N PHE A 595 -21.55 1.00 -8.56
CA PHE A 595 -21.87 1.78 -7.37
C PHE A 595 -22.87 1.02 -6.52
N TRP A 596 -22.64 0.97 -5.24
CA TRP A 596 -23.60 0.40 -4.30
C TRP A 596 -23.60 1.18 -2.99
N ASP A 597 -24.73 1.79 -2.69
CA ASP A 597 -25.08 2.27 -1.37
C ASP A 597 -26.00 1.23 -0.69
N ALA A 598 -25.68 0.84 0.52
CA ALA A 598 -26.36 -0.28 1.16
C ALA A 598 -27.47 0.14 2.12
N SER A 599 -27.48 1.38 2.60
CA SER A 599 -28.58 1.91 3.43
C SER A 599 -28.40 3.38 3.80
N GLY A 600 -29.48 4.16 3.77
CA GLY A 600 -29.48 5.54 4.25
C GLY A 600 -30.52 6.42 3.58
N ASP A 601 -30.71 7.64 4.07
CA ASP A 601 -31.46 8.69 3.37
C ASP A 601 -30.44 9.55 2.60
N ASP A 602 -30.18 9.26 1.31
CA ASP A 602 -29.03 9.78 0.58
C ASP A 602 -29.33 10.94 -0.36
N THR A 603 -28.30 11.70 -0.71
CA THR A 603 -28.42 12.86 -1.59
C THR A 603 -27.42 12.81 -2.74
N TYR A 604 -27.92 12.65 -3.95
CA TYR A 604 -27.15 12.59 -5.18
C TYR A 604 -27.15 13.94 -5.90
N VAL A 605 -25.98 14.57 -6.05
CA VAL A 605 -25.80 15.88 -6.69
C VAL A 605 -24.89 15.70 -7.91
N VAL A 606 -25.49 15.35 -9.04
CA VAL A 606 -24.77 15.07 -10.29
C VAL A 606 -25.41 15.75 -11.48
N ALA A 607 -24.59 16.08 -12.49
CA ALA A 607 -25.09 16.64 -13.75
C ALA A 607 -25.76 15.55 -14.61
N PRO A 608 -26.77 15.90 -15.44
CA PRO A 608 -27.39 14.95 -16.37
C PRO A 608 -26.40 14.54 -17.47
N SER A 609 -25.67 13.47 -17.25
CA SER A 609 -24.66 12.90 -18.12
C SER A 609 -24.51 11.40 -17.86
N VAL A 610 -23.32 10.84 -18.07
CA VAL A 610 -23.01 9.43 -17.79
C VAL A 610 -22.84 9.25 -16.28
N THR A 611 -23.90 8.83 -15.59
CA THR A 611 -23.96 8.69 -14.14
C THR A 611 -25.11 7.78 -13.74
N LEU A 612 -25.24 7.47 -12.47
CA LEU A 612 -26.32 6.64 -11.91
C LEU A 612 -26.51 5.33 -12.70
N GLY A 613 -25.43 4.59 -12.89
CA GLY A 613 -25.44 3.31 -13.58
C GLY A 613 -25.64 3.40 -15.08
N SER A 614 -25.35 4.52 -15.72
CA SER A 614 -25.43 4.61 -17.19
C SER A 614 -24.15 4.16 -17.87
N GLY A 615 -24.28 3.59 -19.07
CA GLY A 615 -23.17 3.29 -19.97
C GLY A 615 -23.14 4.28 -21.15
N THR A 616 -21.93 4.63 -21.61
CA THR A 616 -21.78 5.45 -22.83
C THR A 616 -20.80 4.83 -23.80
N LYS A 617 -21.04 5.09 -25.09
CA LYS A 617 -20.19 4.65 -26.17
C LYS A 617 -19.12 5.71 -26.46
N ASP A 618 -17.87 5.32 -26.32
CA ASP A 618 -16.80 6.05 -26.99
C ASP A 618 -16.60 5.51 -28.41
N ALA A 619 -15.91 6.27 -29.28
CA ALA A 619 -15.76 5.92 -30.69
C ALA A 619 -15.23 4.49 -30.87
N THR A 620 -16.10 3.55 -31.25
CA THR A 620 -15.73 2.16 -31.54
C THR A 620 -14.96 2.09 -32.87
N VAL A 621 -13.75 1.58 -32.82
CA VAL A 621 -13.02 1.20 -34.03
C VAL A 621 -13.53 -0.15 -34.51
N LYS A 622 -14.18 -0.19 -35.67
CA LYS A 622 -14.71 -1.43 -36.26
C LYS A 622 -13.61 -2.49 -36.43
N GLY A 623 -13.96 -3.73 -36.18
CA GLY A 623 -13.04 -4.87 -36.31
C GLY A 623 -12.04 -5.02 -35.18
N THR A 624 -12.10 -4.17 -34.16
CA THR A 624 -11.28 -4.27 -32.95
C THR A 624 -12.05 -4.94 -31.81
N LEU A 625 -11.34 -5.28 -30.76
CA LEU A 625 -11.91 -5.83 -29.54
C LEU A 625 -12.93 -4.87 -28.90
N ARG A 626 -12.72 -3.56 -29.02
CA ARG A 626 -13.66 -2.52 -28.54
C ARG A 626 -15.07 -2.66 -29.12
N GLU A 627 -15.21 -3.22 -30.33
CA GLU A 627 -16.53 -3.42 -30.95
C GLU A 627 -17.38 -4.46 -30.19
N ARG A 628 -16.76 -5.46 -29.55
CA ARG A 628 -17.47 -6.56 -28.90
C ARG A 628 -17.37 -6.59 -27.37
N ALA A 629 -16.45 -5.83 -26.79
CA ALA A 629 -16.30 -5.78 -25.34
C ALA A 629 -17.43 -4.95 -24.70
N ILE A 630 -17.82 -5.34 -23.51
CA ILE A 630 -18.90 -4.68 -22.76
C ILE A 630 -18.49 -3.28 -22.30
N THR A 631 -19.45 -2.35 -22.34
CA THR A 631 -19.44 -1.12 -21.53
C THR A 631 -20.64 -1.23 -20.60
N LEU A 632 -20.42 -1.16 -19.28
CA LEU A 632 -21.45 -1.38 -18.29
C LEU A 632 -21.42 -0.30 -17.22
N GLY A 633 -22.59 0.27 -16.91
CA GLY A 633 -22.81 1.05 -15.70
C GLY A 633 -23.85 0.36 -14.83
N LEU A 634 -23.60 0.21 -13.54
CA LEU A 634 -24.58 -0.26 -12.55
C LEU A 634 -24.60 0.65 -11.33
N PHE A 635 -25.82 1.03 -10.96
CA PHE A 635 -26.11 1.79 -9.76
C PHE A 635 -27.09 0.97 -8.91
N LEU A 636 -26.74 0.75 -7.67
CA LEU A 636 -27.60 0.08 -6.71
C LEU A 636 -27.64 0.91 -5.43
N ASP A 637 -28.86 1.25 -5.01
CA ASP A 637 -29.15 1.88 -3.75
C ASP A 637 -30.18 1.00 -3.01
N THR A 638 -29.94 0.73 -1.76
CA THR A 638 -30.77 -0.17 -0.98
C THR A 638 -31.06 0.36 0.41
N GLY A 639 -32.28 0.78 0.63
CA GLY A 639 -32.78 1.27 1.93
C GLY A 639 -32.72 2.79 2.07
N GLY A 640 -33.79 3.36 2.64
CA GLY A 640 -33.89 4.79 2.90
C GLY A 640 -34.89 5.52 1.99
N ARG A 641 -34.80 6.85 2.02
CA ARG A 641 -35.55 7.73 1.10
C ARG A 641 -34.60 8.74 0.50
N ASP A 642 -34.38 8.62 -0.79
CA ASP A 642 -33.26 9.22 -1.45
C ASP A 642 -33.63 10.42 -2.33
N THR A 643 -32.71 11.36 -2.42
CA THR A 643 -32.88 12.59 -3.18
C THR A 643 -32.04 12.57 -4.45
N TYR A 644 -32.71 12.49 -5.59
CA TYR A 644 -32.12 12.47 -6.92
C TYR A 644 -32.25 13.81 -7.66
N PRO A 645 -31.33 14.12 -8.60
CA PRO A 645 -31.45 15.30 -9.44
C PRO A 645 -32.69 15.20 -10.36
N ALA A 646 -33.58 16.16 -10.28
CA ALA A 646 -34.78 16.20 -11.13
C ALA A 646 -34.49 16.24 -12.64
N ALA A 647 -33.26 16.59 -13.05
CA ALA A 647 -32.84 16.64 -14.46
C ALA A 647 -32.50 15.27 -15.06
N ILE A 648 -32.42 14.19 -14.27
CA ILE A 648 -32.10 12.83 -14.75
C ILE A 648 -33.35 12.01 -14.85
N PRO A 649 -33.88 11.74 -16.06
CA PRO A 649 -35.15 11.02 -16.22
C PRO A 649 -35.09 9.60 -15.70
N GLY A 650 -36.02 9.26 -14.81
CA GLY A 650 -36.20 7.91 -14.30
C GLY A 650 -35.46 7.59 -13.01
N ALA A 651 -34.38 8.28 -12.71
CA ALA A 651 -33.67 8.15 -11.42
C ALA A 651 -34.50 8.82 -10.32
N ARG A 652 -34.95 8.06 -9.35
CA ARG A 652 -35.74 8.52 -8.22
C ARG A 652 -35.85 7.43 -7.15
N ASP A 653 -36.17 7.86 -5.97
CA ASP A 653 -36.48 7.04 -4.82
C ASP A 653 -37.45 5.90 -5.17
N ASN A 654 -37.14 4.71 -4.70
CA ASN A 654 -37.92 3.46 -4.87
C ASN A 654 -38.25 3.14 -6.33
N ALA A 655 -37.28 3.19 -7.23
CA ALA A 655 -37.45 3.00 -8.65
C ALA A 655 -36.37 2.15 -9.31
N ARG A 656 -36.70 1.69 -10.49
CA ARG A 656 -35.74 1.03 -11.41
C ARG A 656 -35.73 1.76 -12.74
N TRP A 657 -34.55 1.96 -13.27
CA TRP A 657 -34.32 2.52 -14.60
C TRP A 657 -33.28 1.72 -15.37
N SER A 658 -33.34 1.80 -16.67
CA SER A 658 -32.32 1.22 -17.55
C SER A 658 -31.99 2.20 -18.64
N MET A 659 -30.70 2.33 -18.94
CA MET A 659 -30.19 3.10 -20.04
C MET A 659 -29.55 2.12 -21.02
N GLN A 660 -30.23 1.87 -22.13
CA GLN A 660 -29.76 1.01 -23.22
C GLN A 660 -29.62 1.87 -24.46
N ASP A 661 -28.44 2.06 -24.95
CA ASP A 661 -28.20 2.54 -26.29
C ASP A 661 -28.04 1.32 -27.20
N ALA A 662 -29.08 1.05 -28.02
CA ALA A 662 -29.13 -0.14 -28.88
C ALA A 662 -28.60 0.16 -30.28
N PRO A 663 -28.14 -0.80 -31.06
CA PRO A 663 -27.97 -2.22 -30.84
C PRO A 663 -26.51 -2.70 -30.85
N LEU A 664 -26.15 -3.29 -29.75
CA LEU A 664 -25.13 -4.36 -29.63
C LEU A 664 -23.73 -4.22 -30.26
N PRO A 665 -22.74 -4.79 -29.57
CA PRO A 665 -22.90 -5.81 -28.57
C PRO A 665 -23.04 -5.34 -27.15
N ALA A 666 -22.79 -4.08 -26.73
CA ALA A 666 -22.25 -4.07 -25.46
C ALA A 666 -22.46 -2.84 -24.56
N ILE A 667 -23.24 -1.86 -24.92
CA ILE A 667 -23.54 -0.77 -23.98
C ILE A 667 -24.74 -1.15 -23.15
N ARG A 668 -24.52 -1.26 -21.83
CA ARG A 668 -25.54 -1.61 -20.86
C ARG A 668 -25.50 -0.63 -19.70
N GLY A 669 -26.65 -0.35 -19.13
CA GLY A 669 -26.73 0.48 -17.95
C GLY A 669 -28.04 0.20 -17.22
N ALA A 670 -28.00 0.18 -15.90
CA ALA A 670 -29.17 0.10 -15.06
C ALA A 670 -28.94 0.73 -13.70
N GLY A 671 -30.02 1.29 -13.13
CA GLY A 671 -30.09 1.66 -11.74
C GLY A 671 -31.28 1.01 -11.08
N LEU A 672 -31.13 0.72 -9.81
CA LEU A 672 -32.16 0.21 -8.92
C LEU A 672 -32.00 0.93 -7.57
N ASP A 673 -33.14 1.41 -7.10
CA ASP A 673 -33.30 1.96 -5.77
C ASP A 673 -34.48 1.25 -5.13
N VAL A 674 -34.32 0.73 -3.91
CA VAL A 674 -35.33 -0.02 -3.16
C VAL A 674 -35.29 0.28 -1.67
N ASP A 675 -36.42 0.55 -1.04
CA ASP A 675 -36.58 0.86 0.40
C ASP A 675 -36.09 -0.25 1.36
N ALA A 676 -35.71 -1.41 0.88
CA ALA A 676 -35.32 -2.54 1.70
C ALA A 676 -33.78 -2.56 1.87
N PRO A 677 -33.23 -2.39 3.08
CA PRO A 677 -31.81 -2.47 3.27
C PRO A 677 -31.28 -3.85 2.87
N SER A 678 -30.15 -3.88 2.21
CA SER A 678 -29.48 -5.11 1.85
C SER A 678 -28.22 -5.32 2.70
N THR A 679 -27.84 -6.57 2.91
CA THR A 679 -26.56 -6.89 3.53
C THR A 679 -25.46 -6.97 2.48
N PRO A 680 -24.21 -6.57 2.81
CA PRO A 680 -23.21 -6.16 1.84
C PRO A 680 -22.42 -7.28 1.14
N GLU A 681 -23.02 -8.40 0.73
CA GLU A 681 -22.31 -9.39 -0.10
C GLU A 681 -23.15 -9.91 -1.27
N PRO A 682 -22.66 -9.73 -2.50
CA PRO A 682 -23.29 -10.35 -3.67
C PRO A 682 -23.09 -11.85 -3.74
#